data_83c0379c73c677a2647f667672e976e2
#
_entry.id   83c0379c73c677a2647f667672e976e2
#
_cell.length_a   1.000
_cell.length_b   1.000
_cell.length_c   1.000
_cell.angle_alpha   90.00
_cell.angle_beta   90.00
_cell.angle_gamma   90.00
#
_symmetry.space_group_name_H-M   'P 1'
#
loop_
_entity.id
_entity.type
_entity.pdbx_description
1 polymer ?
#
loop_
_entity_poly.entity_id
_entity_poly.type
_entity_poly.pdbx_seq_one_letter_code
_entity_poly.pdbx_strand_id
1 'polypeptide(L)'
;MFRRFAAETCAAVARLERRERENSLKTKLLRSLVGTPALCTWRCIASFHRSLNNMSTLETLNFDNLVLRSLPIDTESEIFTRQVSGACFSKMKLSPVENPTLVCHSSSALSLLDLKETEVHEKNFCEYFAGNKLIPGSEPAAHCYCGHQFGYFSGQLGDGAAMYLGEVVNKKGERWEIQLKGSGLTPYSRTADGRKVLRSTIREFLCSEAIFNLGIPTTRAGSCVTSDSRVLRDIFYDGHPIHERCTIVLRIAPTFLRFGSFEIFKPMDPETGRKGPSVDRTDILIQMLDYTIKTFYTEIWDKFKEDKQKLYLEFFREVVRRTARLVADWQCVGWCHGVLNTDNMSICGVTIDYGPYGFMDRYDPDFICNASDDGGRYTYQKQPEICKWNCQKLAEAIKEAIPLSETEKELGIFDEEFSRHYTQKMRRKLGLLNTDLPEDGLLVEKFMETMKMTGADFTNCFRCLSRLPLPGSSDYDSAVTEVTEYILSQCATVEELKTSYKPTMDPRQLQMFMMLMQTNPGILNALGRGFSAFVKEIEKMEKAKELQDMTQISKTDEDRKLWTEWFLQYTERLKLEAKDCSDLENASKLRSQVMNSVNPRFILRNYIAENAIRAAEKGDYSEVQRVLKLLENPFSEADDLGDLSELSLGGSTSTTDADSGAAGPSGAATKGDNSQTCDTAVQYDCKPPEWAQALRVS
;
A
#
# COMPACT_ATOMS: atom_id res chain seq x y z
N MET A 1 7.57 35.78 24.99
CA MET A 1 7.31 34.59 24.12
C MET A 1 6.54 34.99 22.86
N PHE A 2 5.37 35.58 22.95
CA PHE A 2 4.55 35.99 21.80
C PHE A 2 5.24 36.87 20.73
N ARG A 3 6.10 37.83 21.13
CA ARG A 3 6.83 38.66 20.16
C ARG A 3 7.93 37.93 19.39
N ARG A 4 8.49 36.86 19.93
CA ARG A 4 9.52 36.05 19.25
C ARG A 4 8.88 35.12 18.24
N PHE A 5 7.75 34.51 18.59
CA PHE A 5 6.97 33.66 17.67
C PHE A 5 6.41 34.43 16.47
N ALA A 6 5.90 35.65 16.71
CA ALA A 6 5.45 36.52 15.62
C ALA A 6 6.59 36.94 14.67
N ALA A 7 7.81 37.14 15.17
CA ALA A 7 8.96 37.47 14.37
C ALA A 7 9.46 36.30 13.49
N GLU A 8 9.41 35.07 14.03
CA GLU A 8 9.78 33.85 13.32
C GLU A 8 8.75 33.49 12.25
N THR A 9 7.45 33.68 12.54
CA THR A 9 6.37 33.50 11.57
C THR A 9 6.45 34.51 10.43
N CYS A 10 6.76 35.77 10.72
CA CYS A 10 7.02 36.80 9.69
C CYS A 10 8.25 36.46 8.82
N ALA A 11 9.29 35.88 9.40
CA ALA A 11 10.48 35.46 8.64
C ALA A 11 10.20 34.23 7.75
N ALA A 12 9.31 33.31 8.15
CA ALA A 12 8.88 32.20 7.34
C ALA A 12 7.97 32.66 6.18
N VAL A 13 7.03 33.57 6.44
CA VAL A 13 6.16 34.16 5.42
C VAL A 13 6.98 34.99 4.41
N ALA A 14 7.98 35.76 4.86
CA ALA A 14 8.85 36.49 3.97
C ALA A 14 9.75 35.60 3.08
N ARG A 15 10.08 34.39 3.54
CA ARG A 15 10.77 33.37 2.72
C ARG A 15 9.85 32.71 1.69
N LEU A 16 8.58 32.47 2.03
CA LEU A 16 7.56 32.03 1.09
C LEU A 16 7.27 33.05 0.01
N GLU A 17 7.15 34.34 0.38
CA GLU A 17 6.96 35.44 -0.59
C GLU A 17 8.16 35.63 -1.51
N ARG A 18 9.40 35.35 -1.08
CA ARG A 18 10.58 35.32 -1.95
C ARG A 18 10.53 34.19 -2.97
N ARG A 19 10.08 33.02 -2.60
CA ARG A 19 9.88 31.88 -3.51
C ARG A 19 8.76 32.12 -4.53
N GLU A 20 7.68 32.80 -4.13
CA GLU A 20 6.59 33.17 -5.06
C GLU A 20 6.93 34.27 -6.05
N ARG A 21 7.93 35.14 -5.77
CA ARG A 21 8.39 36.17 -6.71
C ARG A 21 9.09 35.61 -7.94
N GLU A 22 9.59 34.40 -7.88
CA GLU A 22 10.23 33.72 -9.02
C GLU A 22 9.21 33.06 -9.97
N ASN A 23 7.93 32.88 -9.58
CA ASN A 23 6.87 32.33 -10.42
C ASN A 23 5.93 33.41 -10.98
N SER A 24 6.34 34.03 -12.08
CA SER A 24 5.85 35.32 -12.56
C SER A 24 4.44 35.42 -13.18
N LEU A 25 3.67 34.36 -13.35
CA LEU A 25 2.32 34.42 -13.99
C LEU A 25 1.15 34.45 -13.02
N LYS A 26 1.25 33.79 -11.85
CA LYS A 26 0.20 33.81 -10.83
C LYS A 26 0.14 35.12 -10.05
N THR A 27 1.26 35.81 -9.92
CA THR A 27 1.39 37.04 -9.15
C THR A 27 0.71 38.26 -9.82
N LYS A 28 0.52 38.26 -11.15
CA LYS A 28 -0.17 39.36 -11.86
C LYS A 28 -1.69 39.35 -11.68
N LEU A 29 -2.29 38.18 -11.51
CA LEU A 29 -3.76 38.07 -11.27
C LEU A 29 -4.16 38.39 -9.82
N LEU A 30 -3.28 38.14 -8.85
CA LEU A 30 -3.54 38.42 -7.43
C LEU A 30 -3.35 39.92 -7.08
N ARG A 31 -2.53 40.66 -7.82
CA ARG A 31 -2.30 42.08 -7.55
C ARG A 31 -3.49 42.97 -7.89
N SER A 32 -4.45 42.51 -8.69
CA SER A 32 -5.66 43.29 -9.03
C SER A 32 -6.80 43.15 -8.00
N LEU A 33 -6.66 42.30 -6.99
CA LEU A 33 -7.73 41.94 -6.06
C LEU A 33 -7.48 42.25 -4.56
N VAL A 34 -6.25 42.73 -4.17
CA VAL A 34 -5.93 42.91 -2.74
C VAL A 34 -5.24 44.24 -2.50
N GLY A 35 -5.90 45.10 -1.76
CA GLY A 35 -5.32 46.35 -1.22
C GLY A 35 -4.45 46.06 0.00
N THR A 36 -3.31 46.72 0.05
CA THR A 36 -2.26 46.87 1.08
C THR A 36 -1.70 45.59 1.78
N PRO A 37 -0.37 45.46 1.89
CA PRO A 37 0.31 44.28 2.44
C PRO A 37 -0.06 43.91 3.89
N ALA A 38 -0.44 44.87 4.70
CA ALA A 38 -0.79 44.68 6.12
C ALA A 38 -2.12 43.92 6.29
N LEU A 39 -3.09 44.11 5.41
CA LEU A 39 -4.39 43.45 5.47
C LEU A 39 -4.32 41.97 5.01
N CYS A 40 -3.34 41.65 4.14
CA CYS A 40 -3.16 40.27 3.67
C CYS A 40 -2.57 39.36 4.76
N THR A 41 -1.57 39.86 5.50
CA THR A 41 -0.97 39.13 6.65
C THR A 41 -1.98 38.89 7.79
N TRP A 42 -2.80 39.90 8.11
CA TRP A 42 -3.86 39.73 9.13
C TRP A 42 -4.97 38.77 8.68
N ARG A 43 -5.33 38.74 7.40
CA ARG A 43 -6.32 37.78 6.88
C ARG A 43 -5.78 36.36 6.85
N CYS A 44 -4.50 36.14 6.48
CA CYS A 44 -3.87 34.83 6.55
C CYS A 44 -3.71 34.33 7.99
N ILE A 45 -3.26 35.18 8.91
CA ILE A 45 -3.14 34.86 10.34
C ILE A 45 -4.51 34.63 10.96
N ALA A 46 -5.53 35.43 10.63
CA ALA A 46 -6.89 35.26 11.12
C ALA A 46 -7.57 34.01 10.50
N SER A 47 -7.27 33.67 9.27
CA SER A 47 -7.71 32.43 8.61
C SER A 47 -7.05 31.22 9.25
N PHE A 48 -5.74 31.27 9.50
CA PHE A 48 -4.98 30.22 10.18
C PHE A 48 -5.44 30.04 11.64
N HIS A 49 -5.65 31.15 12.40
CA HIS A 49 -6.22 31.09 13.75
C HIS A 49 -7.67 30.61 13.78
N ARG A 50 -8.51 30.96 12.77
CA ARG A 50 -9.85 30.37 12.67
C ARG A 50 -9.81 28.89 12.33
N SER A 51 -8.86 28.45 11.54
CA SER A 51 -8.64 27.04 11.23
C SER A 51 -8.23 26.25 12.48
N LEU A 52 -7.27 26.76 13.26
CA LEU A 52 -6.84 26.14 14.53
C LEU A 52 -7.92 26.13 15.62
N ASN A 53 -8.73 27.20 15.73
CA ASN A 53 -9.83 27.24 16.70
C ASN A 53 -10.99 26.34 16.32
N ASN A 54 -10.98 25.78 15.11
CA ASN A 54 -12.01 24.90 14.60
C ASN A 54 -11.65 23.41 14.64
N MET A 55 -10.46 22.99 15.08
CA MET A 55 -10.10 21.58 15.17
C MET A 55 -10.61 20.93 16.47
N SER A 56 -10.94 19.64 16.38
CA SER A 56 -11.46 18.85 17.48
C SER A 56 -10.34 18.37 18.41
N THR A 57 -10.68 18.12 19.67
CA THR A 57 -9.87 17.31 20.59
C THR A 57 -10.32 15.86 20.52
N LEU A 58 -9.56 14.95 21.14
CA LEU A 58 -9.93 13.53 21.25
C LEU A 58 -11.32 13.34 21.89
N GLU A 59 -11.67 14.18 22.88
CA GLU A 59 -12.95 14.10 23.58
C GLU A 59 -14.12 14.80 22.85
N THR A 60 -13.83 15.57 21.80
CA THR A 60 -14.85 16.34 21.04
C THR A 60 -14.99 15.91 19.58
N LEU A 61 -14.48 14.72 19.24
CA LEU A 61 -14.71 14.14 17.93
C LEU A 61 -16.22 13.97 17.66
N ASN A 62 -16.67 14.39 16.50
CA ASN A 62 -18.08 14.36 16.13
C ASN A 62 -18.49 12.98 15.63
N PHE A 63 -18.72 12.04 16.54
CA PHE A 63 -19.20 10.70 16.21
C PHE A 63 -20.65 10.73 15.73
N ASP A 64 -20.90 10.06 14.61
CA ASP A 64 -22.24 9.78 14.07
C ASP A 64 -22.26 8.35 13.52
N ASN A 65 -22.45 7.37 14.39
CA ASN A 65 -22.36 5.93 14.10
C ASN A 65 -23.54 5.44 13.21
N LEU A 66 -23.60 5.96 11.98
CA LEU A 66 -24.71 5.73 11.06
C LEU A 66 -24.83 4.26 10.67
N VAL A 67 -23.71 3.58 10.43
CA VAL A 67 -23.72 2.16 10.01
C VAL A 67 -24.39 1.29 11.08
N LEU A 68 -24.09 1.52 12.36
CA LEU A 68 -24.67 0.75 13.46
C LEU A 68 -26.17 1.05 13.69
N ARG A 69 -26.63 2.23 13.32
CA ARG A 69 -28.07 2.56 13.34
C ARG A 69 -28.83 2.09 12.11
N SER A 70 -28.10 1.81 11.02
CA SER A 70 -28.68 1.47 9.72
C SER A 70 -28.68 -0.02 9.41
N LEU A 71 -27.85 -0.82 10.07
CA LEU A 71 -27.70 -2.25 9.81
C LEU A 71 -27.94 -3.07 11.07
N PRO A 72 -28.40 -4.32 10.96
CA PRO A 72 -28.63 -5.20 12.12
C PRO A 72 -27.35 -5.49 12.89
N ILE A 73 -27.47 -5.44 14.23
CA ILE A 73 -26.38 -5.66 15.17
C ILE A 73 -26.67 -6.87 16.05
N ASP A 74 -25.68 -7.75 16.17
CA ASP A 74 -25.65 -8.77 17.21
C ASP A 74 -25.29 -8.12 18.55
N THR A 75 -26.14 -8.31 19.54
CA THR A 75 -26.05 -7.69 20.88
C THR A 75 -25.52 -8.62 21.96
N GLU A 76 -25.03 -9.82 21.58
CA GLU A 76 -24.41 -10.74 22.53
C GLU A 76 -23.22 -10.04 23.24
N SER A 77 -23.24 -10.05 24.55
CA SER A 77 -22.26 -9.33 25.38
C SER A 77 -21.00 -10.14 25.69
N GLU A 78 -21.07 -11.47 25.56
CA GLU A 78 -19.97 -12.39 25.83
C GLU A 78 -19.04 -12.46 24.60
N ILE A 79 -17.74 -12.33 24.83
CA ILE A 79 -16.74 -12.37 23.77
C ILE A 79 -16.20 -13.78 23.63
N PHE A 80 -16.74 -14.52 22.67
CA PHE A 80 -16.24 -15.84 22.28
C PHE A 80 -16.43 -16.04 20.77
N THR A 81 -15.62 -16.89 20.19
CA THR A 81 -15.73 -17.21 18.75
C THR A 81 -17.01 -17.98 18.48
N ARG A 82 -17.84 -17.48 17.59
CA ARG A 82 -19.13 -18.05 17.23
C ARG A 82 -19.55 -17.70 15.81
N GLN A 83 -20.53 -18.41 15.27
CA GLN A 83 -21.23 -18.01 14.09
C GLN A 83 -22.28 -16.96 14.46
N VAL A 84 -22.31 -15.84 13.71
CA VAL A 84 -23.23 -14.72 13.94
C VAL A 84 -24.22 -14.67 12.79
N SER A 85 -25.50 -14.95 13.08
CA SER A 85 -26.56 -14.99 12.06
C SER A 85 -27.46 -13.76 12.18
N GLY A 86 -27.92 -13.25 11.03
CA GLY A 86 -28.90 -12.16 10.98
C GLY A 86 -28.35 -10.80 11.41
N ALA A 87 -27.04 -10.61 11.48
CA ALA A 87 -26.42 -9.35 11.84
C ALA A 87 -25.21 -9.04 10.94
N CYS A 88 -24.93 -7.75 10.76
CA CYS A 88 -23.79 -7.23 10.01
C CYS A 88 -22.62 -6.86 10.91
N PHE A 89 -22.88 -6.52 12.16
CA PHE A 89 -21.89 -6.18 13.17
C PHE A 89 -22.23 -6.86 14.50
N SER A 90 -21.22 -7.10 15.33
CA SER A 90 -21.38 -7.53 16.73
C SER A 90 -20.86 -6.47 17.65
N LYS A 91 -21.59 -6.12 18.72
CA LYS A 91 -21.10 -5.22 19.77
C LYS A 91 -19.89 -5.80 20.45
N MET A 92 -18.90 -4.94 20.74
CA MET A 92 -17.60 -5.37 21.26
C MET A 92 -17.16 -4.59 22.49
N LYS A 93 -16.17 -5.17 23.19
CA LYS A 93 -15.36 -4.49 24.19
C LYS A 93 -13.90 -4.59 23.77
N LEU A 94 -13.18 -3.47 23.88
CA LEU A 94 -11.74 -3.44 23.62
C LEU A 94 -10.99 -4.19 24.73
N SER A 95 -9.89 -4.83 24.37
CA SER A 95 -9.01 -5.51 25.31
C SER A 95 -7.78 -4.64 25.57
N PRO A 96 -7.55 -4.16 26.79
CA PRO A 96 -6.44 -3.27 27.14
C PRO A 96 -5.07 -3.92 26.90
N VAL A 97 -4.04 -3.08 26.78
CA VAL A 97 -2.63 -3.47 26.74
C VAL A 97 -1.84 -2.68 27.80
N GLU A 98 -0.67 -3.19 28.18
CA GLU A 98 0.19 -2.57 29.21
C GLU A 98 1.07 -1.48 28.59
N ASN A 99 1.17 -0.32 29.23
CA ASN A 99 2.06 0.78 28.89
C ASN A 99 2.07 1.15 27.39
N PRO A 100 0.94 1.58 26.83
CA PRO A 100 0.88 1.91 25.39
C PRO A 100 1.78 3.10 25.07
N THR A 101 2.60 2.95 24.02
CA THR A 101 3.59 3.94 23.58
C THR A 101 3.44 4.21 22.08
N LEU A 102 3.48 5.49 21.69
CA LEU A 102 3.40 5.90 20.28
C LEU A 102 4.69 5.56 19.54
N VAL A 103 4.59 4.82 18.47
CA VAL A 103 5.68 4.55 17.52
C VAL A 103 5.75 5.66 16.48
N CYS A 104 4.63 5.93 15.83
CA CYS A 104 4.50 7.00 14.84
C CYS A 104 3.01 7.33 14.58
N HIS A 105 2.79 8.45 13.90
CA HIS A 105 1.46 8.90 13.47
C HIS A 105 1.56 9.60 12.12
N SER A 106 0.45 9.66 11.39
CA SER A 106 0.30 10.44 10.17
C SER A 106 -0.59 11.65 10.45
N SER A 107 0.02 12.84 10.46
CA SER A 107 -0.72 14.10 10.67
C SER A 107 -1.77 14.32 9.59
N SER A 108 -1.47 13.93 8.34
CA SER A 108 -2.41 14.05 7.22
C SER A 108 -3.60 13.11 7.35
N ALA A 109 -3.42 11.89 7.89
CA ALA A 109 -4.50 10.96 8.16
C ALA A 109 -5.37 11.42 9.34
N LEU A 110 -4.76 11.89 10.44
CA LEU A 110 -5.49 12.42 11.59
C LEU A 110 -6.29 13.69 11.27
N SER A 111 -5.81 14.51 10.32
CA SER A 111 -6.52 15.70 9.85
C SER A 111 -7.87 15.41 9.18
N LEU A 112 -8.08 14.17 8.67
CA LEU A 112 -9.38 13.72 8.13
C LEU A 112 -10.48 13.72 9.21
N LEU A 113 -10.07 13.58 10.48
CA LEU A 113 -10.95 13.59 11.64
C LEU A 113 -11.10 14.98 12.26
N ASP A 114 -10.52 16.03 11.65
CA ASP A 114 -10.35 17.37 12.23
C ASP A 114 -9.57 17.38 13.56
N LEU A 115 -8.78 16.35 13.86
CA LEU A 115 -8.03 16.25 15.09
C LEU A 115 -6.84 17.23 15.10
N LYS A 116 -6.66 17.96 16.20
CA LYS A 116 -5.52 18.87 16.38
C LYS A 116 -4.22 18.07 16.42
N GLU A 117 -3.19 18.54 15.74
CA GLU A 117 -1.87 17.92 15.75
C GLU A 117 -1.28 17.82 17.18
N THR A 118 -1.61 18.76 18.07
CA THR A 118 -1.17 18.73 19.46
C THR A 118 -1.72 17.56 20.27
N GLU A 119 -2.84 16.99 19.85
CA GLU A 119 -3.50 15.87 20.55
C GLU A 119 -2.66 14.59 20.59
N VAL A 120 -1.71 14.43 19.64
CA VAL A 120 -0.79 13.28 19.63
C VAL A 120 0.17 13.27 20.84
N HIS A 121 0.39 14.42 21.45
CA HIS A 121 1.22 14.59 22.65
C HIS A 121 0.43 14.50 23.95
N GLU A 122 -0.90 14.42 23.86
CA GLU A 122 -1.75 14.29 25.04
C GLU A 122 -1.62 12.88 25.64
N LYS A 123 -1.59 12.81 26.98
CA LYS A 123 -1.43 11.55 27.72
C LYS A 123 -2.47 10.49 27.31
N ASN A 124 -3.68 10.92 26.97
CA ASN A 124 -4.77 10.01 26.61
C ASN A 124 -4.68 9.49 25.17
N PHE A 125 -3.85 10.06 24.30
CA PHE A 125 -3.77 9.63 22.88
C PHE A 125 -3.48 8.14 22.74
N CYS A 126 -2.40 7.67 23.36
CA CYS A 126 -2.04 6.25 23.34
C CYS A 126 -3.08 5.39 24.05
N GLU A 127 -3.69 5.86 25.15
CA GLU A 127 -4.73 5.12 25.87
C GLU A 127 -5.99 4.90 25.02
N TYR A 128 -6.41 5.91 24.25
CA TYR A 128 -7.54 5.79 23.33
C TYR A 128 -7.22 4.88 22.13
N PHE A 129 -6.10 5.10 21.46
CA PHE A 129 -5.77 4.37 20.23
C PHE A 129 -5.08 3.02 20.47
N ALA A 130 -4.76 2.67 21.71
CA ALA A 130 -4.47 1.31 22.12
C ALA A 130 -5.73 0.51 22.50
N GLY A 131 -6.85 1.19 22.70
CA GLY A 131 -8.10 0.56 23.14
C GLY A 131 -8.21 0.39 24.66
N ASN A 132 -7.38 1.07 25.46
CA ASN A 132 -7.43 1.05 26.92
C ASN A 132 -8.57 1.91 27.46
N LYS A 133 -8.91 2.98 26.74
CA LYS A 133 -10.03 3.87 27.03
C LYS A 133 -10.95 4.01 25.82
N LEU A 134 -12.23 4.23 26.07
CA LEU A 134 -13.18 4.58 25.01
C LEU A 134 -13.17 6.09 24.77
N ILE A 135 -13.06 6.46 23.49
CA ILE A 135 -13.26 7.85 23.08
C ILE A 135 -14.74 8.19 23.28
N PRO A 136 -15.08 9.35 23.87
CA PRO A 136 -16.48 9.75 24.02
C PRO A 136 -17.24 9.76 22.71
N GLY A 137 -18.40 9.08 22.66
CA GLY A 137 -19.20 8.91 21.45
C GLY A 137 -18.84 7.68 20.57
N SER A 138 -17.74 6.99 20.86
CA SER A 138 -17.41 5.74 20.17
C SER A 138 -18.31 4.57 20.61
N GLU A 139 -18.60 3.66 19.67
CA GLU A 139 -19.38 2.45 19.88
C GLU A 139 -18.66 1.23 19.29
N PRO A 140 -17.77 0.56 20.06
CA PRO A 140 -16.99 -0.55 19.52
C PRO A 140 -17.84 -1.69 18.98
N ALA A 141 -17.51 -2.12 17.74
CA ALA A 141 -18.16 -3.24 17.07
C ALA A 141 -17.16 -3.99 16.17
N ALA A 142 -17.47 -5.24 15.84
CA ALA A 142 -16.73 -6.03 14.87
C ALA A 142 -17.62 -6.35 13.67
N HIS A 143 -17.10 -6.20 12.45
CA HIS A 143 -17.82 -6.40 11.21
C HIS A 143 -17.88 -7.89 10.84
N CYS A 144 -19.08 -8.36 10.49
CA CYS A 144 -19.32 -9.70 9.97
C CYS A 144 -19.20 -9.68 8.43
N TYR A 145 -18.34 -10.51 7.88
CA TYR A 145 -18.24 -10.75 6.44
C TYR A 145 -17.85 -12.20 6.15
N CYS A 146 -18.04 -12.64 4.93
CA CYS A 146 -17.54 -13.90 4.40
C CYS A 146 -16.38 -13.62 3.43
N GLY A 147 -15.94 -14.63 2.70
CA GLY A 147 -14.95 -14.43 1.65
C GLY A 147 -14.63 -15.70 0.87
N HIS A 148 -14.21 -15.47 -0.39
CA HIS A 148 -13.50 -16.48 -1.16
C HIS A 148 -12.00 -16.27 -0.97
N GLN A 149 -11.34 -17.27 -0.36
CA GLN A 149 -9.91 -17.25 -0.10
C GLN A 149 -9.22 -18.28 -1.00
N PHE A 150 -8.21 -17.89 -1.73
CA PHE A 150 -7.54 -18.72 -2.75
C PHE A 150 -8.52 -19.36 -3.76
N GLY A 151 -9.62 -18.68 -4.06
CA GLY A 151 -10.65 -19.14 -4.99
C GLY A 151 -11.78 -19.94 -4.38
N TYR A 152 -11.70 -20.35 -3.10
CA TYR A 152 -12.70 -21.17 -2.42
C TYR A 152 -13.48 -20.38 -1.39
N PHE A 153 -14.79 -20.60 -1.32
CA PHE A 153 -15.62 -19.95 -0.32
C PHE A 153 -15.30 -20.45 1.08
N SER A 154 -14.87 -19.55 1.96
CA SER A 154 -14.43 -19.87 3.32
C SER A 154 -15.55 -19.84 4.36
N GLY A 155 -16.76 -19.37 3.99
CA GLY A 155 -17.84 -19.12 4.94
C GLY A 155 -17.57 -17.86 5.77
N GLN A 156 -18.10 -17.83 7.01
CA GLN A 156 -17.91 -16.69 7.90
C GLN A 156 -16.43 -16.45 8.24
N LEU A 157 -15.99 -15.24 8.01
CA LEU A 157 -14.69 -14.67 8.40
C LEU A 157 -14.92 -13.56 9.43
N GLY A 158 -14.98 -12.31 9.01
CA GLY A 158 -15.21 -11.14 9.86
C GLY A 158 -13.94 -10.52 10.42
N ASP A 159 -14.10 -9.42 11.14
CA ASP A 159 -13.01 -8.67 11.78
C ASP A 159 -12.45 -9.44 12.97
N GLY A 160 -11.57 -10.41 12.72
CA GLY A 160 -10.98 -11.25 13.75
C GLY A 160 -9.91 -10.59 14.61
N ALA A 161 -9.40 -9.43 14.19
CA ALA A 161 -8.38 -8.66 14.90
C ALA A 161 -8.59 -7.15 14.78
N ALA A 162 -9.65 -6.70 14.10
CA ALA A 162 -9.99 -5.29 13.95
C ALA A 162 -11.31 -5.01 14.67
N MET A 163 -11.45 -3.79 15.17
CA MET A 163 -12.68 -3.32 15.80
C MET A 163 -13.01 -1.92 15.31
N TYR A 164 -14.19 -1.76 14.78
CA TYR A 164 -14.82 -0.47 14.53
C TYR A 164 -14.93 0.29 15.86
N LEU A 165 -14.56 1.56 15.89
CA LEU A 165 -14.77 2.45 17.01
C LEU A 165 -15.94 3.40 16.78
N GLY A 166 -16.16 3.79 15.55
CA GLY A 166 -17.18 4.73 15.16
C GLY A 166 -16.93 5.37 13.80
N GLU A 167 -17.89 6.20 13.40
CA GLU A 167 -17.79 7.07 12.24
C GLU A 167 -17.72 8.52 12.72
N VAL A 168 -16.67 9.24 12.33
CA VAL A 168 -16.48 10.66 12.60
C VAL A 168 -16.91 11.46 11.39
N VAL A 169 -17.77 12.43 11.57
CA VAL A 169 -18.15 13.39 10.53
C VAL A 169 -17.35 14.67 10.74
N ASN A 170 -16.43 14.95 9.81
CA ASN A 170 -15.61 16.14 9.88
C ASN A 170 -16.39 17.40 9.48
N LYS A 171 -15.79 18.57 9.62
CA LYS A 171 -16.42 19.89 9.34
C LYS A 171 -16.74 20.15 7.87
N LYS A 172 -16.16 19.34 6.98
CA LYS A 172 -16.52 19.34 5.56
C LYS A 172 -17.78 18.50 5.28
N GLY A 173 -18.30 17.80 6.31
CA GLY A 173 -19.38 16.85 6.18
C GLY A 173 -18.93 15.48 5.63
N GLU A 174 -17.64 15.23 5.54
CA GLU A 174 -17.08 13.94 5.13
C GLU A 174 -17.15 12.97 6.29
N ARG A 175 -17.58 11.74 6.02
CA ARG A 175 -17.71 10.64 7.00
C ARG A 175 -16.51 9.74 6.91
N TRP A 176 -15.89 9.46 8.06
CA TRP A 176 -14.72 8.61 8.18
C TRP A 176 -14.95 7.55 9.25
N GLU A 177 -14.94 6.30 8.84
CA GLU A 177 -14.94 5.15 9.74
C GLU A 177 -13.54 4.97 10.34
N ILE A 178 -13.47 4.79 11.67
CA ILE A 178 -12.22 4.53 12.37
C ILE A 178 -12.25 3.15 13.01
N GLN A 179 -11.14 2.43 12.86
CA GLN A 179 -10.95 1.08 13.41
C GLN A 179 -9.63 0.95 14.16
N LEU A 180 -9.61 0.14 15.21
CA LEU A 180 -8.38 -0.35 15.85
C LEU A 180 -8.11 -1.78 15.39
N LYS A 181 -6.94 -2.04 14.78
CA LYS A 181 -6.51 -3.38 14.42
C LYS A 181 -5.42 -3.87 15.37
N GLY A 182 -5.69 -4.97 16.08
CA GLY A 182 -4.85 -5.52 17.12
C GLY A 182 -5.40 -5.35 18.54
N SER A 183 -6.64 -4.84 18.70
CA SER A 183 -7.23 -4.46 19.98
C SER A 183 -7.94 -5.59 20.75
N GLY A 184 -7.78 -6.86 20.34
CA GLY A 184 -8.23 -8.04 21.06
C GLY A 184 -9.21 -8.93 20.33
N LEU A 185 -9.77 -9.89 21.07
CA LEU A 185 -10.66 -10.92 20.55
C LEU A 185 -12.01 -10.36 20.10
N THR A 186 -12.54 -10.97 19.04
CA THR A 186 -13.89 -10.74 18.52
C THR A 186 -14.60 -12.08 18.28
N PRO A 187 -15.91 -12.11 17.99
CA PRO A 187 -16.59 -13.34 17.58
C PRO A 187 -16.00 -14.01 16.34
N TYR A 188 -15.22 -13.28 15.56
CA TYR A 188 -14.63 -13.67 14.29
C TYR A 188 -13.15 -14.05 14.37
N SER A 189 -12.54 -14.05 15.56
CA SER A 189 -11.10 -14.32 15.74
C SER A 189 -10.71 -15.77 15.44
N ARG A 190 -11.67 -16.68 15.34
CA ARG A 190 -11.43 -18.13 15.13
C ARG A 190 -10.53 -18.69 16.25
N THR A 191 -9.34 -19.15 15.92
CA THR A 191 -8.33 -19.65 16.86
C THR A 191 -7.26 -18.62 17.21
N ALA A 192 -7.35 -17.40 16.65
CA ALA A 192 -6.39 -16.33 16.90
C ALA A 192 -6.73 -15.54 18.17
N ASP A 193 -5.75 -14.81 18.70
CA ASP A 193 -5.86 -13.99 19.91
C ASP A 193 -6.37 -12.56 19.67
N GLY A 194 -6.63 -12.18 18.41
CA GLY A 194 -7.07 -10.83 18.05
C GLY A 194 -6.00 -9.75 18.17
N ARG A 195 -4.73 -10.13 18.43
CA ARG A 195 -3.61 -9.19 18.56
C ARG A 195 -2.79 -9.09 17.29
N LYS A 196 -2.24 -7.90 17.03
CA LYS A 196 -1.20 -7.63 16.05
C LYS A 196 0.12 -7.34 16.75
N VAL A 197 1.22 -7.44 16.02
CA VAL A 197 2.57 -7.29 16.54
C VAL A 197 3.32 -6.16 15.86
N LEU A 198 4.41 -5.68 16.48
CA LEU A 198 5.13 -4.47 16.07
C LEU A 198 5.53 -4.49 14.58
N ARG A 199 6.21 -5.55 14.13
CA ARG A 199 6.68 -5.67 12.73
C ARG A 199 5.54 -5.58 11.71
N SER A 200 4.45 -6.34 11.90
CA SER A 200 3.33 -6.35 10.95
C SER A 200 2.54 -5.04 10.98
N THR A 201 2.48 -4.38 12.14
CA THR A 201 1.77 -3.10 12.30
C THR A 201 2.56 -1.95 11.66
N ILE A 202 3.90 -1.91 11.81
CA ILE A 202 4.75 -0.94 11.11
C ILE A 202 4.61 -1.12 9.59
N ARG A 203 4.62 -2.35 9.09
CA ARG A 203 4.42 -2.62 7.66
C ARG A 203 3.08 -2.10 7.16
N GLU A 204 1.99 -2.38 7.86
CA GLU A 204 0.65 -1.90 7.48
C GLU A 204 0.59 -0.38 7.53
N PHE A 205 1.11 0.25 8.58
CA PHE A 205 1.13 1.70 8.75
C PHE A 205 1.89 2.40 7.62
N LEU A 206 3.13 2.00 7.39
CA LEU A 206 3.98 2.64 6.37
C LEU A 206 3.46 2.42 4.95
N CYS A 207 2.95 1.21 4.62
CA CYS A 207 2.44 0.94 3.29
C CYS A 207 1.14 1.67 2.99
N SER A 208 0.24 1.76 3.96
CA SER A 208 -1.00 2.53 3.83
C SER A 208 -0.72 3.98 3.43
N GLU A 209 0.20 4.63 4.13
CA GLU A 209 0.60 6.01 3.84
C GLU A 209 1.42 6.13 2.54
N ALA A 210 2.29 5.15 2.24
CA ALA A 210 3.01 5.09 0.95
C ALA A 210 2.05 5.04 -0.25
N ILE A 211 1.08 4.16 -0.22
CA ILE A 211 0.07 3.98 -1.29
C ILE A 211 -0.76 5.26 -1.44
N PHE A 212 -1.15 5.89 -0.34
CA PHE A 212 -1.86 7.17 -0.38
C PHE A 212 -1.05 8.27 -1.08
N ASN A 213 0.21 8.43 -0.69
CA ASN A 213 1.07 9.49 -1.22
C ASN A 213 1.54 9.22 -2.67
N LEU A 214 1.44 7.97 -3.14
CA LEU A 214 1.55 7.63 -4.56
C LEU A 214 0.29 8.00 -5.36
N GLY A 215 -0.74 8.57 -4.71
CA GLY A 215 -1.99 8.98 -5.33
C GLY A 215 -2.96 7.82 -5.61
N ILE A 216 -2.81 6.69 -4.91
CA ILE A 216 -3.64 5.50 -5.06
C ILE A 216 -4.68 5.46 -3.94
N PRO A 217 -5.98 5.29 -4.25
CA PRO A 217 -7.03 5.18 -3.23
C PRO A 217 -6.75 4.05 -2.23
N THR A 218 -6.77 4.38 -0.94
CA THR A 218 -6.44 3.42 0.12
C THR A 218 -7.07 3.82 1.46
N THR A 219 -7.18 2.85 2.36
CA THR A 219 -7.38 3.14 3.78
C THR A 219 -6.14 3.87 4.32
N ARG A 220 -6.33 4.77 5.28
CA ARG A 220 -5.25 5.53 5.91
C ARG A 220 -4.88 4.92 7.26
N ALA A 221 -3.65 5.13 7.68
CA ALA A 221 -3.17 4.75 9.00
C ALA A 221 -2.89 6.00 9.84
N GLY A 222 -3.72 6.22 10.86
CA GLY A 222 -3.63 7.43 11.71
C GLY A 222 -2.51 7.36 12.73
N SER A 223 -2.35 6.20 13.41
CA SER A 223 -1.29 5.98 14.41
C SER A 223 -0.90 4.51 14.50
N CYS A 224 0.33 4.29 14.96
CA CYS A 224 0.89 3.00 15.36
C CYS A 224 1.27 3.09 16.85
N VAL A 225 0.57 2.34 17.71
CA VAL A 225 0.80 2.34 19.18
C VAL A 225 1.23 0.95 19.60
N THR A 226 2.43 0.82 20.13
CA THR A 226 2.98 -0.44 20.69
C THR A 226 2.75 -0.50 22.21
N SER A 227 3.07 -1.64 22.82
CA SER A 227 2.88 -1.86 24.26
C SER A 227 3.91 -2.82 24.85
N ASP A 228 3.89 -2.99 26.17
CA ASP A 228 4.69 -4.02 26.86
C ASP A 228 3.99 -5.39 26.90
N SER A 229 2.69 -5.45 26.59
CA SER A 229 1.98 -6.70 26.39
C SER A 229 2.59 -7.50 25.25
N ARG A 230 2.70 -8.82 25.42
CA ARG A 230 3.35 -9.70 24.45
C ARG A 230 2.49 -10.90 24.10
N VAL A 231 2.65 -11.38 22.86
CA VAL A 231 2.01 -12.59 22.35
C VAL A 231 3.03 -13.50 21.67
N LEU A 232 2.78 -14.80 21.73
CA LEU A 232 3.64 -15.79 21.12
C LEU A 232 3.36 -15.87 19.61
N ARG A 233 4.41 -15.84 18.80
CA ARG A 233 4.34 -15.98 17.34
C ARG A 233 5.45 -16.86 16.82
N ASP A 234 5.09 -17.83 16.00
CA ASP A 234 6.01 -18.55 15.13
C ASP A 234 5.99 -17.86 13.76
N ILE A 235 7.00 -17.01 13.52
CA ILE A 235 7.02 -16.09 12.38
C ILE A 235 7.06 -16.84 11.04
N PHE A 236 7.85 -17.89 10.97
CA PHE A 236 8.09 -18.66 9.74
C PHE A 236 7.49 -20.07 9.77
N TYR A 237 6.68 -20.38 10.79
CA TYR A 237 6.09 -21.70 11.00
C TYR A 237 7.15 -22.83 11.01
N ASP A 238 8.31 -22.52 11.59
CA ASP A 238 9.47 -23.42 11.65
C ASP A 238 9.71 -24.04 13.04
N GLY A 239 8.79 -23.81 13.96
CA GLY A 239 8.83 -24.36 15.33
C GLY A 239 9.66 -23.50 16.31
N HIS A 240 10.03 -22.27 15.96
CA HIS A 240 10.79 -21.34 16.81
C HIS A 240 9.94 -20.11 17.20
N PRO A 241 8.90 -20.29 18.04
CA PRO A 241 8.04 -19.17 18.43
C PRO A 241 8.78 -18.17 19.32
N ILE A 242 8.51 -16.89 19.12
CA ILE A 242 9.04 -15.77 19.91
C ILE A 242 7.92 -14.94 20.52
N HIS A 243 8.24 -14.23 21.61
CA HIS A 243 7.32 -13.26 22.23
C HIS A 243 7.48 -11.88 21.56
N GLU A 244 6.47 -11.47 20.81
CA GLU A 244 6.43 -10.17 20.14
C GLU A 244 5.52 -9.19 20.89
N ARG A 245 5.84 -7.87 20.82
CA ARG A 245 5.05 -6.81 21.43
C ARG A 245 3.70 -6.64 20.73
N CYS A 246 2.61 -6.58 21.51
CA CYS A 246 1.29 -6.22 21.00
C CYS A 246 1.30 -4.76 20.53
N THR A 247 0.83 -4.56 19.30
CA THR A 247 0.84 -3.24 18.66
C THR A 247 -0.48 -3.04 17.92
N ILE A 248 -1.01 -1.83 18.00
CA ILE A 248 -2.32 -1.47 17.45
C ILE A 248 -2.14 -0.39 16.40
N VAL A 249 -2.79 -0.54 15.23
CA VAL A 249 -2.89 0.51 14.23
C VAL A 249 -4.29 1.12 14.24
N LEU A 250 -4.35 2.45 14.26
CA LEU A 250 -5.56 3.21 13.96
C LEU A 250 -5.74 3.27 12.44
N ARG A 251 -6.83 2.70 11.93
CA ARG A 251 -7.21 2.71 10.52
C ARG A 251 -8.34 3.69 10.29
N ILE A 252 -8.27 4.44 9.19
CA ILE A 252 -9.26 5.46 8.82
C ILE A 252 -9.64 5.22 7.35
N ALA A 253 -10.93 5.13 7.06
CA ALA A 253 -11.45 4.97 5.70
C ALA A 253 -12.84 5.58 5.56
N PRO A 254 -13.36 5.81 4.35
CA PRO A 254 -14.78 6.13 4.18
C PRO A 254 -15.69 5.05 4.77
N THR A 255 -15.33 3.78 4.56
CA THR A 255 -15.93 2.58 5.17
C THR A 255 -15.02 1.37 4.98
N PHE A 256 -15.18 0.37 5.85
CA PHE A 256 -14.56 -0.95 5.70
C PHE A 256 -15.53 -2.01 5.15
N LEU A 257 -16.68 -1.60 4.62
CA LEU A 257 -17.53 -2.50 3.84
C LEU A 257 -16.76 -3.03 2.63
N ARG A 258 -16.82 -4.32 2.42
CA ARG A 258 -16.05 -5.07 1.42
C ARG A 258 -16.97 -5.99 0.61
N PHE A 259 -16.49 -6.59 -0.45
CA PHE A 259 -17.29 -7.56 -1.22
C PHE A 259 -17.79 -8.69 -0.33
N GLY A 260 -16.93 -9.19 0.56
CA GLY A 260 -17.29 -10.21 1.53
C GLY A 260 -18.42 -9.84 2.49
N SER A 261 -18.71 -8.55 2.70
CA SER A 261 -19.87 -8.11 3.50
C SER A 261 -21.18 -8.58 2.89
N PHE A 262 -21.26 -8.60 1.56
CA PHE A 262 -22.44 -9.07 0.81
C PHE A 262 -22.46 -10.60 0.66
N GLU A 263 -21.36 -11.30 0.94
CA GLU A 263 -21.29 -12.76 0.87
C GLU A 263 -21.85 -13.47 2.13
N ILE A 264 -22.21 -12.72 3.18
CA ILE A 264 -22.87 -13.31 4.38
C ILE A 264 -24.23 -13.94 4.06
N PHE A 265 -24.83 -13.58 2.92
CA PHE A 265 -26.12 -14.11 2.45
C PHE A 265 -25.97 -15.30 1.47
N LYS A 266 -24.73 -15.66 1.11
CA LYS A 266 -24.45 -16.72 0.14
C LYS A 266 -25.02 -18.07 0.61
N PRO A 267 -25.85 -18.75 -0.22
CA PRO A 267 -26.34 -20.10 0.06
C PRO A 267 -25.17 -21.09 0.09
N MET A 268 -25.49 -22.37 0.38
CA MET A 268 -24.48 -23.42 0.44
C MET A 268 -23.70 -23.49 -0.88
N ASP A 269 -22.39 -23.34 -0.74
CA ASP A 269 -21.45 -23.44 -1.85
C ASP A 269 -21.25 -24.92 -2.22
N PRO A 270 -21.49 -25.32 -3.48
CA PRO A 270 -21.46 -26.73 -3.85
C PRO A 270 -20.07 -27.36 -3.78
N GLU A 271 -19.01 -26.57 -3.92
CA GLU A 271 -17.63 -27.03 -3.92
C GLU A 271 -17.09 -27.22 -2.50
N THR A 272 -17.39 -26.28 -1.60
CA THR A 272 -16.85 -26.29 -0.24
C THR A 272 -17.82 -26.81 0.82
N GLY A 273 -19.11 -26.89 0.50
CA GLY A 273 -20.17 -27.23 1.46
C GLY A 273 -20.39 -26.17 2.55
N ARG A 274 -19.80 -24.98 2.40
CA ARG A 274 -19.94 -23.87 3.36
C ARG A 274 -21.03 -22.92 2.90
N LYS A 275 -21.65 -22.22 3.87
CA LYS A 275 -22.67 -21.20 3.61
C LYS A 275 -22.40 -19.95 4.42
N GLY A 276 -22.97 -18.82 4.01
CA GLY A 276 -22.98 -17.59 4.79
C GLY A 276 -23.80 -17.74 6.08
N PRO A 277 -23.54 -16.94 7.11
CA PRO A 277 -24.29 -17.02 8.37
C PRO A 277 -25.71 -16.47 8.29
N SER A 278 -26.04 -15.68 7.26
CA SER A 278 -27.31 -14.98 7.11
C SER A 278 -28.04 -15.35 5.80
N VAL A 279 -27.97 -16.63 5.41
CA VAL A 279 -28.69 -17.16 4.24
C VAL A 279 -30.19 -16.84 4.38
N ASP A 280 -30.85 -16.58 3.26
CA ASP A 280 -32.28 -16.22 3.14
C ASP A 280 -32.69 -14.88 3.79
N ARG A 281 -31.75 -14.07 4.26
CA ARG A 281 -31.98 -12.73 4.80
C ARG A 281 -31.87 -11.66 3.71
N THR A 282 -32.66 -11.80 2.64
CA THR A 282 -32.74 -10.81 1.54
C THR A 282 -33.14 -9.42 2.03
N ASP A 283 -33.92 -9.33 3.12
CA ASP A 283 -34.28 -8.08 3.77
C ASP A 283 -33.01 -7.30 4.22
N ILE A 284 -32.05 -7.99 4.83
CA ILE A 284 -30.78 -7.37 5.29
C ILE A 284 -29.87 -7.04 4.09
N LEU A 285 -29.84 -7.89 3.06
CA LEU A 285 -29.10 -7.61 1.82
C LEU A 285 -29.56 -6.31 1.19
N ILE A 286 -30.87 -6.12 1.02
CA ILE A 286 -31.47 -4.89 0.46
C ILE A 286 -31.15 -3.68 1.35
N GLN A 287 -31.26 -3.83 2.67
CA GLN A 287 -30.93 -2.78 3.62
C GLN A 287 -29.44 -2.37 3.52
N MET A 288 -28.52 -3.34 3.38
CA MET A 288 -27.09 -3.08 3.22
C MET A 288 -26.78 -2.40 1.88
N LEU A 289 -27.40 -2.84 0.77
CA LEU A 289 -27.26 -2.20 -0.53
C LEU A 289 -27.76 -0.74 -0.48
N ASP A 290 -28.96 -0.51 0.04
CA ASP A 290 -29.53 0.83 0.15
C ASP A 290 -28.67 1.75 1.02
N TYR A 291 -28.20 1.26 2.17
CA TYR A 291 -27.28 1.99 3.04
C TYR A 291 -25.99 2.36 2.30
N THR A 292 -25.36 1.37 1.64
CA THR A 292 -24.08 1.55 0.93
C THR A 292 -24.22 2.59 -0.19
N ILE A 293 -25.27 2.48 -1.02
CA ILE A 293 -25.44 3.37 -2.16
C ILE A 293 -25.81 4.78 -1.69
N LYS A 294 -26.74 4.90 -0.74
CA LYS A 294 -27.15 6.19 -0.20
C LYS A 294 -26.03 6.95 0.48
N THR A 295 -25.10 6.24 1.12
CA THR A 295 -24.03 6.85 1.91
C THR A 295 -22.77 7.14 1.08
N PHE A 296 -22.36 6.22 0.18
CA PHE A 296 -21.06 6.30 -0.51
C PHE A 296 -21.17 6.51 -2.02
N TYR A 297 -22.39 6.45 -2.58
CA TYR A 297 -22.69 6.62 -4.01
C TYR A 297 -23.88 7.55 -4.20
N THR A 298 -23.82 8.69 -3.51
CA THR A 298 -24.94 9.65 -3.41
C THR A 298 -25.49 10.11 -4.76
N GLU A 299 -24.62 10.33 -5.76
CA GLU A 299 -25.04 10.73 -7.12
C GLU A 299 -25.88 9.63 -7.80
N ILE A 300 -25.49 8.35 -7.61
CA ILE A 300 -26.24 7.20 -8.14
C ILE A 300 -27.57 7.08 -7.40
N TRP A 301 -27.55 7.20 -6.07
CA TRP A 301 -28.76 7.17 -5.25
C TRP A 301 -29.75 8.25 -5.69
N ASP A 302 -29.34 9.50 -5.75
CA ASP A 302 -30.22 10.63 -6.07
C ASP A 302 -30.85 10.50 -7.47
N LYS A 303 -30.11 9.91 -8.42
CA LYS A 303 -30.55 9.73 -9.79
C LYS A 303 -31.51 8.56 -9.98
N PHE A 304 -31.33 7.46 -9.24
CA PHE A 304 -32.00 6.19 -9.52
C PHE A 304 -32.81 5.60 -8.35
N LYS A 305 -32.92 6.28 -7.20
CA LYS A 305 -33.60 5.74 -5.98
C LYS A 305 -35.02 5.25 -6.18
N GLU A 306 -35.73 5.78 -7.20
CA GLU A 306 -37.12 5.38 -7.54
C GLU A 306 -37.15 4.10 -8.40
N ASP A 307 -36.03 3.69 -9.02
CA ASP A 307 -35.89 2.48 -9.83
C ASP A 307 -34.80 1.60 -9.23
N LYS A 308 -35.18 0.70 -8.33
CA LYS A 308 -34.26 -0.13 -7.56
C LYS A 308 -33.38 -1.05 -8.43
N GLN A 309 -33.94 -1.59 -9.51
CA GLN A 309 -33.18 -2.46 -10.41
C GLN A 309 -32.05 -1.68 -11.08
N LYS A 310 -32.36 -0.52 -11.60
CA LYS A 310 -31.41 0.38 -12.25
C LYS A 310 -30.39 0.94 -11.22
N LEU A 311 -30.84 1.27 -10.00
CA LEU A 311 -30.02 1.75 -8.91
C LEU A 311 -28.90 0.74 -8.61
N TYR A 312 -29.25 -0.52 -8.43
CA TYR A 312 -28.28 -1.57 -8.08
C TYR A 312 -27.35 -1.92 -9.25
N LEU A 313 -27.85 -1.86 -10.50
CA LEU A 313 -27.04 -2.06 -11.70
C LEU A 313 -25.99 -0.96 -11.88
N GLU A 314 -26.37 0.31 -11.75
CA GLU A 314 -25.44 1.43 -11.86
C GLU A 314 -24.42 1.45 -10.71
N PHE A 315 -24.83 1.07 -9.50
CA PHE A 315 -23.93 0.85 -8.39
C PHE A 315 -22.89 -0.24 -8.70
N PHE A 316 -23.33 -1.40 -9.20
CA PHE A 316 -22.43 -2.49 -9.57
C PHE A 316 -21.42 -2.05 -10.64
N ARG A 317 -21.89 -1.37 -11.70
CA ARG A 317 -21.03 -0.79 -12.75
C ARG A 317 -19.94 0.11 -12.19
N GLU A 318 -20.30 0.99 -11.25
CA GLU A 318 -19.34 1.91 -10.66
C GLU A 318 -18.34 1.21 -9.73
N VAL A 319 -18.75 0.17 -8.99
CA VAL A 319 -17.85 -0.67 -8.21
C VAL A 319 -16.83 -1.35 -9.13
N VAL A 320 -17.27 -1.91 -10.26
CA VAL A 320 -16.38 -2.54 -11.26
C VAL A 320 -15.39 -1.53 -11.82
N ARG A 321 -15.83 -0.30 -12.19
CA ARG A 321 -14.93 0.76 -12.69
C ARG A 321 -13.88 1.17 -11.66
N ARG A 322 -14.31 1.44 -10.42
CA ARG A 322 -13.38 1.83 -9.34
C ARG A 322 -12.37 0.73 -9.06
N THR A 323 -12.79 -0.52 -9.04
CA THR A 323 -11.89 -1.67 -8.85
C THR A 323 -10.89 -1.78 -10.00
N ALA A 324 -11.32 -1.65 -11.25
CA ALA A 324 -10.43 -1.69 -12.41
C ALA A 324 -9.35 -0.60 -12.38
N ARG A 325 -9.75 0.65 -12.05
CA ARG A 325 -8.79 1.77 -11.90
C ARG A 325 -7.80 1.52 -10.78
N LEU A 326 -8.27 1.06 -9.61
CA LEU A 326 -7.42 0.76 -8.46
C LEU A 326 -6.34 -0.26 -8.81
N VAL A 327 -6.72 -1.34 -9.49
CA VAL A 327 -5.79 -2.39 -9.90
C VAL A 327 -4.79 -1.88 -10.94
N ALA A 328 -5.24 -1.04 -11.88
CA ALA A 328 -4.33 -0.39 -12.84
C ALA A 328 -3.30 0.51 -12.13
N ASP A 329 -3.72 1.21 -11.07
CA ASP A 329 -2.82 2.02 -10.25
C ASP A 329 -1.73 1.16 -9.58
N TRP A 330 -2.09 0.01 -8.97
CA TRP A 330 -1.12 -0.92 -8.40
C TRP A 330 -0.12 -1.43 -9.44
N GLN A 331 -0.60 -1.79 -10.64
CA GLN A 331 0.25 -2.24 -11.75
C GLN A 331 1.24 -1.14 -12.17
N CYS A 332 0.82 0.12 -12.19
CA CYS A 332 1.68 1.23 -12.60
C CYS A 332 2.81 1.56 -11.62
N VAL A 333 2.73 1.12 -10.37
CA VAL A 333 3.78 1.36 -9.36
C VAL A 333 4.54 0.09 -8.95
N GLY A 334 4.28 -1.05 -9.61
CA GLY A 334 4.96 -2.31 -9.30
C GLY A 334 4.58 -2.90 -7.94
N TRP A 335 3.35 -2.64 -7.46
CA TRP A 335 2.88 -3.11 -6.17
C TRP A 335 2.01 -4.36 -6.29
N CYS A 336 2.30 -5.35 -5.46
CA CYS A 336 1.55 -6.60 -5.35
C CYS A 336 0.86 -6.69 -3.99
N HIS A 337 -0.45 -6.86 -4.00
CA HIS A 337 -1.26 -6.99 -2.78
C HIS A 337 -1.02 -8.31 -2.05
N GLY A 338 -0.85 -9.39 -2.79
CA GLY A 338 -0.54 -10.74 -2.28
C GLY A 338 -1.71 -11.53 -1.68
N VAL A 339 -2.85 -10.90 -1.37
CA VAL A 339 -4.04 -11.58 -0.80
C VAL A 339 -5.32 -10.96 -1.37
N LEU A 340 -5.57 -11.20 -2.67
CA LEU A 340 -6.74 -10.66 -3.37
C LEU A 340 -7.97 -11.58 -3.22
N ASN A 341 -8.32 -11.84 -1.97
CA ASN A 341 -9.57 -12.49 -1.59
C ASN A 341 -10.74 -11.50 -1.72
N THR A 342 -11.98 -11.99 -1.78
CA THR A 342 -13.17 -11.10 -1.79
C THR A 342 -13.36 -10.34 -0.47
N ASP A 343 -12.84 -10.87 0.64
CA ASP A 343 -12.78 -10.18 1.93
C ASP A 343 -11.72 -9.07 2.00
N ASN A 344 -10.86 -8.93 0.99
CA ASN A 344 -9.89 -7.86 0.85
C ASN A 344 -10.19 -6.91 -0.32
N MET A 345 -11.45 -6.89 -0.79
CA MET A 345 -11.91 -5.99 -1.85
C MET A 345 -12.89 -4.96 -1.27
N SER A 346 -12.47 -3.70 -1.24
CA SER A 346 -13.32 -2.61 -0.77
C SER A 346 -14.49 -2.35 -1.69
N ILE A 347 -15.67 -2.14 -1.12
CA ILE A 347 -16.83 -1.72 -1.90
C ILE A 347 -16.66 -0.29 -2.48
N CYS A 348 -15.80 0.53 -1.92
CA CYS A 348 -15.54 1.90 -2.37
C CYS A 348 -14.36 2.00 -3.36
N GLY A 349 -13.69 0.89 -3.69
CA GLY A 349 -12.54 0.89 -4.58
C GLY A 349 -11.28 1.51 -3.95
N VAL A 350 -11.04 1.23 -2.68
CA VAL A 350 -9.81 1.61 -1.97
C VAL A 350 -9.01 0.37 -1.58
N THR A 351 -7.70 0.49 -1.51
CA THR A 351 -6.82 -0.58 -1.02
C THR A 351 -7.07 -0.82 0.47
N ILE A 352 -7.28 -2.07 0.88
CA ILE A 352 -7.49 -2.46 2.28
C ILE A 352 -6.64 -3.66 2.65
N ASP A 353 -6.37 -3.83 3.95
CA ASP A 353 -5.74 -5.01 4.55
C ASP A 353 -4.32 -5.32 4.03
N TYR A 354 -3.36 -4.56 4.53
CA TYR A 354 -1.95 -4.72 4.25
C TYR A 354 -1.34 -5.90 5.03
N GLY A 355 -1.38 -7.08 4.41
CA GLY A 355 -0.77 -8.31 4.90
C GLY A 355 0.58 -8.55 4.21
N PRO A 356 0.75 -9.69 3.51
CA PRO A 356 1.95 -9.99 2.75
C PRO A 356 1.96 -9.25 1.40
N TYR A 357 2.10 -7.95 1.41
CA TYR A 357 2.26 -7.12 0.22
C TYR A 357 3.75 -6.92 -0.13
N GLY A 358 4.03 -6.44 -1.33
CA GLY A 358 5.37 -6.01 -1.70
C GLY A 358 5.39 -5.08 -2.91
N PHE A 359 6.30 -4.10 -2.89
CA PHE A 359 6.75 -3.44 -4.11
C PHE A 359 7.85 -4.31 -4.73
N MET A 360 7.78 -4.53 -6.04
CA MET A 360 8.83 -5.24 -6.76
C MET A 360 10.11 -4.41 -6.79
N ASP A 361 11.23 -5.02 -6.49
CA ASP A 361 12.55 -4.43 -6.73
C ASP A 361 12.90 -4.56 -8.21
N ARG A 362 12.96 -5.79 -8.72
CA ARG A 362 13.12 -6.11 -10.15
C ARG A 362 11.77 -6.43 -10.78
N TYR A 363 11.59 -6.05 -12.04
CA TYR A 363 10.36 -6.42 -12.74
C TYR A 363 10.27 -7.94 -12.92
N ASP A 364 9.27 -8.51 -12.30
CA ASP A 364 8.91 -9.93 -12.42
C ASP A 364 7.38 -10.05 -12.48
N PRO A 365 6.80 -10.40 -13.63
CA PRO A 365 5.35 -10.59 -13.74
C PRO A 365 4.82 -11.69 -12.84
N ASP A 366 5.65 -12.70 -12.49
CA ASP A 366 5.30 -13.82 -11.61
C ASP A 366 5.63 -13.57 -10.15
N PHE A 367 5.95 -12.31 -9.80
CA PHE A 367 6.28 -11.93 -8.42
C PHE A 367 5.16 -12.31 -7.45
N ILE A 368 5.53 -13.05 -6.40
CA ILE A 368 4.67 -13.49 -5.30
C ILE A 368 5.24 -12.92 -4.00
N CYS A 369 4.44 -12.13 -3.29
CA CYS A 369 4.80 -11.61 -1.97
C CYS A 369 4.18 -12.39 -0.81
N ASN A 370 3.28 -13.34 -1.09
CA ASN A 370 2.60 -14.18 -0.10
C ASN A 370 3.20 -15.59 -0.07
N ALA A 371 3.93 -15.92 0.99
CA ALA A 371 4.53 -17.25 1.16
C ALA A 371 3.52 -18.40 1.21
N SER A 372 2.23 -18.13 1.46
CA SER A 372 1.16 -19.15 1.44
C SER A 372 0.53 -19.34 0.06
N ASP A 373 0.96 -18.60 -0.94
CA ASP A 373 0.43 -18.71 -2.31
C ASP A 373 1.26 -19.65 -3.18
N ASP A 374 1.31 -20.91 -2.81
CA ASP A 374 2.07 -21.95 -3.54
C ASP A 374 1.61 -22.11 -5.00
N GLY A 375 0.33 -21.82 -5.26
CA GLY A 375 -0.27 -21.93 -6.59
C GLY A 375 -0.04 -20.71 -7.49
N GLY A 376 0.53 -19.62 -6.97
CA GLY A 376 0.72 -18.38 -7.72
C GLY A 376 -0.60 -17.78 -8.21
N ARG A 377 -1.65 -17.85 -7.38
CA ARG A 377 -2.94 -17.24 -7.69
C ARG A 377 -2.86 -15.70 -7.68
N TYR A 378 -2.09 -15.15 -6.76
CA TYR A 378 -2.00 -13.70 -6.51
C TYR A 378 -0.67 -13.12 -6.99
N THR A 379 -0.10 -13.66 -8.10
CA THR A 379 1.06 -13.05 -8.74
C THR A 379 0.72 -11.64 -9.22
N TYR A 380 1.74 -10.79 -9.34
CA TYR A 380 1.58 -9.42 -9.81
C TYR A 380 0.79 -9.32 -11.12
N GLN A 381 1.15 -10.12 -12.14
CA GLN A 381 0.46 -10.08 -13.44
C GLN A 381 -0.99 -10.55 -13.41
N LYS A 382 -1.37 -11.40 -12.43
CA LYS A 382 -2.74 -11.92 -12.31
C LYS A 382 -3.68 -11.00 -11.52
N GLN A 383 -3.19 -9.93 -10.91
CA GLN A 383 -4.03 -9.04 -10.10
C GLN A 383 -5.28 -8.54 -10.86
N PRO A 384 -5.19 -8.11 -12.15
CA PRO A 384 -6.40 -7.70 -12.90
C PRO A 384 -7.41 -8.82 -13.07
N GLU A 385 -6.97 -10.01 -13.49
CA GLU A 385 -7.83 -11.19 -13.67
C GLU A 385 -8.56 -11.57 -12.38
N ILE A 386 -7.81 -11.65 -11.26
CA ILE A 386 -8.37 -12.03 -9.96
C ILE A 386 -9.34 -10.96 -9.44
N CYS A 387 -9.06 -9.68 -9.62
CA CYS A 387 -9.98 -8.62 -9.21
C CYS A 387 -11.25 -8.59 -10.05
N LYS A 388 -11.18 -8.88 -11.34
CA LYS A 388 -12.36 -9.08 -12.20
C LYS A 388 -13.18 -10.28 -11.72
N TRP A 389 -12.53 -11.40 -11.38
CA TRP A 389 -13.18 -12.56 -10.80
C TRP A 389 -13.85 -12.22 -9.45
N ASN A 390 -13.22 -11.40 -8.61
CA ASN A 390 -13.83 -10.91 -7.37
C ASN A 390 -15.09 -10.07 -7.64
N CYS A 391 -15.10 -9.24 -8.70
CA CYS A 391 -16.31 -8.52 -9.12
C CYS A 391 -17.43 -9.50 -9.54
N GLN A 392 -17.11 -10.62 -10.20
CA GLN A 392 -18.08 -11.67 -10.48
C GLN A 392 -18.64 -12.27 -9.19
N LYS A 393 -17.79 -12.51 -8.16
CA LYS A 393 -18.29 -13.00 -6.86
C LYS A 393 -19.19 -12.00 -6.14
N LEU A 394 -18.94 -10.71 -6.28
CA LEU A 394 -19.88 -9.68 -5.82
C LEU A 394 -21.22 -9.76 -6.57
N ALA A 395 -21.19 -9.92 -7.91
CA ALA A 395 -22.41 -10.11 -8.70
C ALA A 395 -23.25 -11.31 -8.20
N GLU A 396 -22.58 -12.44 -7.93
CA GLU A 396 -23.22 -13.63 -7.35
C GLU A 396 -23.79 -13.37 -5.95
N ALA A 397 -23.10 -12.54 -5.12
CA ALA A 397 -23.55 -12.23 -3.76
C ALA A 397 -24.80 -11.35 -3.72
N ILE A 398 -25.00 -10.49 -4.72
CA ILE A 398 -26.16 -9.57 -4.79
C ILE A 398 -27.28 -10.03 -5.75
N LYS A 399 -27.21 -11.28 -6.23
CA LYS A 399 -28.15 -11.81 -7.24
C LYS A 399 -29.63 -11.81 -6.81
N GLU A 400 -29.91 -11.83 -5.51
CA GLU A 400 -31.28 -11.72 -4.99
C GLU A 400 -31.86 -10.29 -5.07
N ALA A 401 -30.99 -9.29 -5.26
CA ALA A 401 -31.39 -7.90 -5.46
C ALA A 401 -31.45 -7.50 -6.95
N ILE A 402 -30.61 -8.12 -7.79
CA ILE A 402 -30.54 -7.88 -9.23
C ILE A 402 -30.16 -9.18 -9.95
N PRO A 403 -30.86 -9.55 -11.05
CA PRO A 403 -30.56 -10.77 -11.79
C PRO A 403 -29.09 -10.88 -12.18
N LEU A 404 -28.45 -12.04 -11.89
CA LEU A 404 -27.04 -12.30 -12.20
C LEU A 404 -26.73 -12.08 -13.68
N SER A 405 -27.65 -12.47 -14.58
CA SER A 405 -27.50 -12.27 -16.03
C SER A 405 -27.36 -10.81 -16.46
N GLU A 406 -27.80 -9.86 -15.63
CA GLU A 406 -27.63 -8.42 -15.89
C GLU A 406 -26.25 -7.91 -15.44
N THR A 407 -25.82 -8.31 -14.26
CA THR A 407 -24.51 -7.93 -13.73
C THR A 407 -23.35 -8.58 -14.48
N GLU A 408 -23.49 -9.83 -14.95
CA GLU A 408 -22.46 -10.52 -15.74
C GLU A 408 -22.16 -9.82 -17.06
N LYS A 409 -23.17 -9.23 -17.72
CA LYS A 409 -22.96 -8.43 -18.94
C LYS A 409 -22.07 -7.21 -18.73
N GLU A 410 -22.07 -6.68 -17.52
CA GLU A 410 -21.33 -5.47 -17.16
C GLU A 410 -19.87 -5.74 -16.76
N LEU A 411 -19.47 -7.01 -16.58
CA LEU A 411 -18.10 -7.36 -16.21
C LEU A 411 -17.06 -6.97 -17.28
N GLY A 412 -17.48 -6.81 -18.54
CA GLY A 412 -16.62 -6.29 -19.63
C GLY A 412 -16.09 -4.88 -19.36
N ILE A 413 -16.83 -4.07 -18.59
CA ILE A 413 -16.41 -2.72 -18.16
C ILE A 413 -15.04 -2.76 -17.46
N PHE A 414 -14.73 -3.85 -16.74
CA PHE A 414 -13.46 -4.00 -16.05
C PHE A 414 -12.27 -3.92 -17.02
N ASP A 415 -12.31 -4.68 -18.11
CA ASP A 415 -11.19 -4.77 -19.06
C ASP A 415 -11.00 -3.44 -19.80
N GLU A 416 -12.11 -2.82 -20.22
CA GLU A 416 -12.09 -1.52 -20.90
C GLU A 416 -11.51 -0.43 -20.01
N GLU A 417 -12.00 -0.33 -18.79
CA GLU A 417 -11.59 0.70 -17.84
C GLU A 417 -10.16 0.49 -17.35
N PHE A 418 -9.77 -0.78 -17.08
CA PHE A 418 -8.41 -1.13 -16.72
C PHE A 418 -7.43 -0.75 -17.85
N SER A 419 -7.69 -1.21 -19.08
CA SER A 419 -6.79 -0.95 -20.21
C SER A 419 -6.66 0.55 -20.48
N ARG A 420 -7.77 1.28 -20.48
CA ARG A 420 -7.78 2.74 -20.67
C ARG A 420 -6.94 3.45 -19.62
N HIS A 421 -7.17 3.15 -18.35
CA HIS A 421 -6.52 3.82 -17.22
C HIS A 421 -5.04 3.45 -17.13
N TYR A 422 -4.70 2.17 -17.31
CA TYR A 422 -3.34 1.66 -17.32
C TYR A 422 -2.51 2.29 -18.45
N THR A 423 -3.01 2.25 -19.69
CA THR A 423 -2.30 2.82 -20.85
C THR A 423 -2.07 4.32 -20.67
N GLN A 424 -3.10 5.06 -20.21
CA GLN A 424 -2.96 6.49 -19.95
C GLN A 424 -1.88 6.80 -18.91
N LYS A 425 -1.80 6.05 -17.82
CA LYS A 425 -0.76 6.23 -16.79
C LYS A 425 0.62 5.83 -17.30
N MET A 426 0.75 4.69 -17.99
CA MET A 426 2.02 4.22 -18.55
C MET A 426 2.58 5.19 -19.59
N ARG A 427 1.74 5.78 -20.45
CA ARG A 427 2.16 6.85 -21.36
C ARG A 427 2.75 8.04 -20.61
N ARG A 428 2.11 8.50 -19.55
CA ARG A 428 2.64 9.60 -18.72
C ARG A 428 3.97 9.22 -18.06
N LYS A 429 4.12 7.98 -17.61
CA LYS A 429 5.37 7.47 -17.04
C LYS A 429 6.51 7.46 -18.08
N LEU A 430 6.21 7.18 -19.35
CA LEU A 430 7.16 7.26 -20.45
C LEU A 430 7.28 8.67 -21.07
N GLY A 431 6.53 9.65 -20.58
CA GLY A 431 6.57 11.03 -21.10
C GLY A 431 5.98 11.17 -22.52
N LEU A 432 4.99 10.35 -22.87
CA LEU A 432 4.19 10.42 -24.09
C LEU A 432 2.94 11.27 -23.79
N LEU A 433 3.02 12.59 -24.00
CA LEU A 433 2.06 13.54 -23.45
C LEU A 433 1.11 14.14 -24.51
N ASN A 434 1.58 14.32 -25.74
CA ASN A 434 0.87 15.13 -26.74
C ASN A 434 0.00 14.29 -27.67
N THR A 435 0.49 13.11 -28.11
CA THR A 435 -0.18 12.30 -29.11
C THR A 435 -0.55 10.94 -28.54
N ASP A 436 -1.82 10.53 -28.70
CA ASP A 436 -2.31 9.20 -28.31
C ASP A 436 -2.27 8.24 -29.50
N LEU A 437 -1.41 7.22 -29.44
CA LEU A 437 -1.25 6.25 -30.51
C LEU A 437 -1.58 4.85 -29.99
N PRO A 438 -2.29 4.04 -30.81
CA PRO A 438 -2.58 2.65 -30.44
C PRO A 438 -1.29 1.81 -30.19
N GLU A 439 -0.21 2.17 -30.86
CA GLU A 439 1.10 1.50 -30.76
C GLU A 439 1.84 1.79 -29.45
N ASP A 440 1.41 2.79 -28.67
CA ASP A 440 2.02 3.11 -27.36
C ASP A 440 1.96 1.93 -26.40
N GLY A 441 0.90 1.11 -26.48
CA GLY A 441 0.78 -0.13 -25.71
C GLY A 441 1.90 -1.11 -25.98
N LEU A 442 2.27 -1.31 -27.26
CA LEU A 442 3.36 -2.20 -27.64
C LEU A 442 4.73 -1.70 -27.17
N LEU A 443 4.94 -0.38 -27.15
CA LEU A 443 6.17 0.21 -26.61
C LEU A 443 6.30 -0.03 -25.11
N VAL A 444 5.19 0.09 -24.37
CA VAL A 444 5.12 -0.25 -22.93
C VAL A 444 5.41 -1.73 -22.72
N GLU A 445 4.77 -2.63 -23.46
CA GLU A 445 4.99 -4.08 -23.37
C GLU A 445 6.45 -4.44 -23.59
N LYS A 446 7.09 -3.87 -24.63
CA LYS A 446 8.51 -4.09 -24.91
C LYS A 446 9.42 -3.55 -23.80
N PHE A 447 9.08 -2.40 -23.20
CA PHE A 447 9.81 -1.87 -22.06
C PHE A 447 9.76 -2.85 -20.87
N MET A 448 8.57 -3.34 -20.55
CA MET A 448 8.37 -4.32 -19.50
C MET A 448 9.09 -5.63 -19.79
N GLU A 449 9.03 -6.13 -21.02
CA GLU A 449 9.75 -7.36 -21.41
C GLU A 449 11.28 -7.17 -21.33
N THR A 450 11.80 -6.02 -21.75
CA THR A 450 13.23 -5.71 -21.63
C THR A 450 13.66 -5.68 -20.16
N MET A 451 12.86 -5.06 -19.28
CA MET A 451 13.13 -5.10 -17.84
C MET A 451 13.12 -6.53 -17.27
N LYS A 452 12.17 -7.37 -17.71
CA LYS A 452 12.09 -8.78 -17.31
C LYS A 452 13.35 -9.55 -17.72
N MET A 453 13.75 -9.44 -19.00
CA MET A 453 14.90 -10.15 -19.54
C MET A 453 16.22 -9.74 -18.87
N THR A 454 16.37 -8.46 -18.55
CA THR A 454 17.58 -7.91 -17.94
C THR A 454 17.57 -7.94 -16.40
N GLY A 455 16.43 -8.25 -15.79
CA GLY A 455 16.23 -8.19 -14.34
C GLY A 455 16.38 -6.77 -13.79
N ALA A 456 15.95 -5.77 -14.55
CA ALA A 456 16.13 -4.37 -14.20
C ALA A 456 15.17 -3.91 -13.09
N ASP A 457 15.62 -2.92 -12.31
CA ASP A 457 14.83 -2.29 -11.24
C ASP A 457 13.62 -1.55 -11.83
N PHE A 458 12.43 -1.92 -11.37
CA PHE A 458 11.17 -1.37 -11.89
C PHE A 458 11.07 0.14 -11.70
N THR A 459 11.29 0.61 -10.49
CA THR A 459 11.08 2.02 -10.12
C THR A 459 12.14 2.93 -10.73
N ASN A 460 13.41 2.55 -10.62
CA ASN A 460 14.53 3.35 -11.06
C ASN A 460 14.60 3.46 -12.59
N CYS A 461 14.22 2.40 -13.33
CA CYS A 461 14.16 2.45 -14.79
C CYS A 461 13.10 3.44 -15.29
N PHE A 462 11.92 3.47 -14.70
CA PHE A 462 10.93 4.49 -15.05
C PHE A 462 11.39 5.91 -14.69
N ARG A 463 11.96 6.09 -13.49
CA ARG A 463 12.37 7.40 -13.00
C ARG A 463 13.47 8.03 -13.85
N CYS A 464 14.49 7.25 -14.25
CA CYS A 464 15.63 7.77 -14.99
C CYS A 464 15.28 8.27 -16.41
N LEU A 465 14.19 7.78 -17.03
CA LEU A 465 13.76 8.26 -18.36
C LEU A 465 13.38 9.74 -18.39
N SER A 466 13.09 10.34 -17.24
CA SER A 466 12.84 11.79 -17.15
C SER A 466 14.06 12.66 -17.41
N ARG A 467 15.27 12.06 -17.36
CA ARG A 467 16.55 12.75 -17.66
C ARG A 467 16.77 12.96 -19.16
N LEU A 468 16.04 12.22 -20.02
CA LEU A 468 16.16 12.37 -21.47
C LEU A 468 15.44 13.64 -21.94
N PRO A 469 16.11 14.57 -22.65
CA PRO A 469 15.43 15.63 -23.35
C PRO A 469 14.62 15.10 -24.54
N LEU A 470 13.92 15.95 -25.27
CA LEU A 470 13.28 15.53 -26.53
C LEU A 470 14.31 15.44 -27.67
N PRO A 471 14.12 14.49 -28.63
CA PRO A 471 14.98 14.38 -29.80
C PRO A 471 15.07 15.67 -30.60
N GLY A 472 16.28 16.05 -31.00
CA GLY A 472 16.60 17.32 -31.65
C GLY A 472 17.27 18.33 -30.69
N SER A 473 17.31 18.07 -29.40
CA SER A 473 18.15 18.78 -28.43
C SER A 473 19.62 18.40 -28.65
N SER A 474 20.54 19.35 -28.44
CA SER A 474 21.98 19.15 -28.69
C SER A 474 22.63 18.08 -27.81
N ASP A 475 22.07 17.82 -26.67
CA ASP A 475 22.53 16.85 -25.64
C ASP A 475 21.78 15.50 -25.66
N TYR A 476 20.87 15.31 -26.64
CA TYR A 476 20.02 14.10 -26.68
C TYR A 476 20.82 12.80 -26.73
N ASP A 477 21.79 12.68 -27.63
CA ASP A 477 22.54 11.43 -27.84
C ASP A 477 23.45 11.12 -26.63
N SER A 478 24.03 12.15 -26.00
CA SER A 478 24.79 11.96 -24.74
C SER A 478 23.86 11.54 -23.59
N ALA A 479 22.69 12.15 -23.49
CA ALA A 479 21.70 11.78 -22.47
C ALA A 479 21.18 10.34 -22.66
N VAL A 480 20.95 9.89 -23.90
CA VAL A 480 20.59 8.48 -24.18
C VAL A 480 21.70 7.54 -23.70
N THR A 481 22.97 7.89 -23.96
CA THR A 481 24.10 7.08 -23.50
C THR A 481 24.16 7.03 -21.99
N GLU A 482 24.08 8.16 -21.29
CA GLU A 482 24.10 8.24 -19.83
C GLU A 482 22.97 7.47 -19.19
N VAL A 483 21.74 7.61 -19.71
CA VAL A 483 20.56 6.90 -19.18
C VAL A 483 20.67 5.40 -19.44
N THR A 484 21.23 4.98 -20.59
CA THR A 484 21.50 3.57 -20.88
C THR A 484 22.48 2.98 -19.87
N GLU A 485 23.61 3.65 -19.61
CA GLU A 485 24.60 3.20 -18.61
C GLU A 485 23.97 3.13 -17.20
N TYR A 486 23.15 4.12 -16.84
CA TYR A 486 22.43 4.09 -15.58
C TYR A 486 21.49 2.87 -15.51
N ILE A 487 20.68 2.60 -16.54
CA ILE A 487 19.79 1.44 -16.57
C ILE A 487 20.58 0.13 -16.48
N LEU A 488 21.72 0.02 -17.16
CA LEU A 488 22.59 -1.16 -17.05
C LEU A 488 23.09 -1.39 -15.62
N SER A 489 23.34 -0.32 -14.86
CA SER A 489 23.68 -0.42 -13.44
C SER A 489 22.49 -0.89 -12.58
N GLN A 490 21.25 -0.71 -13.05
CA GLN A 490 20.03 -1.15 -12.39
C GLN A 490 19.63 -2.59 -12.78
N CYS A 491 20.24 -3.19 -13.80
CA CYS A 491 20.01 -4.57 -14.17
C CYS A 491 20.56 -5.55 -13.12
N ALA A 492 20.01 -6.75 -13.09
CA ALA A 492 20.50 -7.80 -12.20
C ALA A 492 21.91 -8.23 -12.59
N THR A 493 22.79 -8.43 -11.59
CA THR A 493 24.08 -9.05 -11.80
C THR A 493 23.94 -10.57 -11.95
N VAL A 494 24.96 -11.22 -12.51
CA VAL A 494 24.99 -12.69 -12.61
C VAL A 494 24.86 -13.34 -11.24
N GLU A 495 25.51 -12.79 -10.20
CA GLU A 495 25.46 -13.32 -8.84
C GLU A 495 24.06 -13.13 -8.20
N GLU A 496 23.40 -12.00 -8.46
CA GLU A 496 22.01 -11.78 -8.05
C GLU A 496 21.05 -12.78 -8.69
N LEU A 497 21.24 -13.06 -9.97
CA LEU A 497 20.45 -14.07 -10.68
C LEU A 497 20.73 -15.49 -10.16
N LYS A 498 21.98 -15.86 -9.92
CA LYS A 498 22.34 -17.15 -9.32
C LYS A 498 21.70 -17.34 -7.96
N THR A 499 21.64 -16.28 -7.15
CA THR A 499 20.97 -16.29 -5.83
C THR A 499 19.46 -16.47 -5.98
N SER A 500 18.82 -15.76 -6.90
CA SER A 500 17.36 -15.80 -7.13
C SER A 500 16.89 -17.14 -7.71
N TYR A 501 17.68 -17.74 -8.62
CA TYR A 501 17.35 -19.00 -9.26
C TYR A 501 17.97 -20.23 -8.56
N LYS A 502 18.48 -20.04 -7.33
CA LYS A 502 18.96 -21.18 -6.53
C LYS A 502 17.79 -22.09 -6.19
N PRO A 503 17.81 -23.38 -6.65
CA PRO A 503 16.77 -24.34 -6.30
C PRO A 503 16.67 -24.52 -4.80
N THR A 504 15.45 -24.60 -4.28
CA THR A 504 15.19 -24.87 -2.86
C THR A 504 15.05 -26.37 -2.59
N MET A 505 14.64 -27.16 -3.60
CA MET A 505 14.60 -28.62 -3.54
C MET A 505 15.96 -29.25 -3.80
N ASP A 506 16.24 -30.37 -3.10
CA ASP A 506 17.43 -31.17 -3.41
C ASP A 506 17.38 -31.64 -4.88
N PRO A 507 18.44 -31.42 -5.68
CA PRO A 507 18.48 -31.82 -7.09
C PRO A 507 18.17 -33.31 -7.35
N ARG A 508 18.49 -34.19 -6.39
CA ARG A 508 18.18 -35.63 -6.47
C ARG A 508 16.70 -35.89 -6.33
N GLN A 509 16.04 -35.19 -5.38
CA GLN A 509 14.58 -35.29 -5.24
C GLN A 509 13.87 -34.79 -6.48
N LEU A 510 14.35 -33.69 -7.06
CA LEU A 510 13.80 -33.10 -8.28
C LEU A 510 13.95 -34.08 -9.46
N GLN A 511 15.14 -34.69 -9.65
CA GLN A 511 15.36 -35.69 -10.70
C GLN A 511 14.49 -36.94 -10.50
N MET A 512 14.35 -37.42 -9.26
CA MET A 512 13.47 -38.55 -8.94
C MET A 512 12.01 -38.25 -9.28
N PHE A 513 11.56 -37.05 -8.98
CA PHE A 513 10.20 -36.59 -9.30
C PHE A 513 9.98 -36.47 -10.80
N MET A 514 10.95 -35.93 -11.57
CA MET A 514 10.90 -35.89 -13.04
C MET A 514 10.80 -37.29 -13.66
N MET A 515 11.58 -38.24 -13.13
CA MET A 515 11.55 -39.62 -13.58
C MET A 515 10.19 -40.30 -13.27
N LEU A 516 9.62 -39.98 -12.11
CA LEU A 516 8.31 -40.46 -11.69
C LEU A 516 7.18 -39.93 -12.57
N MET A 517 7.25 -38.67 -12.97
CA MET A 517 6.28 -38.06 -13.90
C MET A 517 6.36 -38.66 -15.32
N GLN A 518 7.57 -38.96 -15.79
CA GLN A 518 7.74 -39.64 -17.09
C GLN A 518 7.16 -41.03 -17.08
N THR A 519 7.26 -41.75 -15.97
CA THR A 519 6.77 -43.12 -15.84
C THR A 519 5.29 -43.23 -15.49
N ASN A 520 4.72 -42.20 -14.83
CA ASN A 520 3.32 -42.20 -14.41
C ASN A 520 2.68 -40.81 -14.55
N PRO A 521 2.20 -40.43 -15.74
CA PRO A 521 1.56 -39.12 -15.98
C PRO A 521 0.32 -38.84 -15.09
N GLY A 522 -0.30 -39.88 -14.54
CA GLY A 522 -1.44 -39.73 -13.64
C GLY A 522 -1.12 -39.06 -12.29
N ILE A 523 0.15 -39.01 -11.91
CA ILE A 523 0.61 -38.31 -10.70
C ILE A 523 0.38 -36.80 -10.79
N LEU A 524 0.38 -36.23 -12.00
CA LEU A 524 0.08 -34.81 -12.25
C LEU A 524 -1.28 -34.39 -11.66
N ASN A 525 -2.29 -35.25 -11.81
CA ASN A 525 -3.63 -35.00 -11.29
C ASN A 525 -3.69 -35.15 -9.75
N ALA A 526 -2.82 -35.99 -9.18
CA ALA A 526 -2.76 -36.21 -7.73
C ALA A 526 -1.98 -35.12 -6.98
N LEU A 527 -1.04 -34.45 -7.63
CA LEU A 527 -0.22 -33.37 -7.04
C LEU A 527 -0.99 -32.06 -6.87
N GLY A 528 -2.10 -31.85 -7.60
CA GLY A 528 -2.92 -30.65 -7.45
C GLY A 528 -2.11 -29.36 -7.44
N ARG A 529 -2.22 -28.60 -6.34
CA ARG A 529 -1.49 -27.30 -6.17
C ARG A 529 0.03 -27.49 -6.09
N GLY A 530 0.55 -28.62 -5.62
CA GLY A 530 1.99 -28.89 -5.53
C GLY A 530 2.70 -28.97 -6.88
N PHE A 531 1.96 -29.19 -7.99
CA PHE A 531 2.52 -29.25 -9.33
C PHE A 531 3.12 -27.92 -9.79
N SER A 532 2.45 -26.78 -9.50
CA SER A 532 2.93 -25.45 -9.86
C SER A 532 4.26 -25.10 -9.17
N ALA A 533 4.39 -25.42 -7.87
CA ALA A 533 5.65 -25.23 -7.13
C ALA A 533 6.79 -26.06 -7.73
N PHE A 534 6.49 -27.29 -8.13
CA PHE A 534 7.46 -28.18 -8.75
C PHE A 534 7.93 -27.69 -10.13
N VAL A 535 7.03 -27.21 -10.99
CA VAL A 535 7.40 -26.61 -12.28
C VAL A 535 8.35 -25.43 -12.08
N LYS A 536 8.07 -24.56 -11.12
CA LYS A 536 8.95 -23.43 -10.77
C LYS A 536 10.35 -23.88 -10.31
N GLU A 537 10.47 -24.99 -9.60
CA GLU A 537 11.78 -25.50 -9.19
C GLU A 537 12.56 -26.08 -10.39
N ILE A 538 11.89 -26.69 -11.39
CA ILE A 538 12.52 -27.11 -12.65
C ILE A 538 13.04 -25.89 -13.41
N GLU A 539 12.22 -24.86 -13.57
CA GLU A 539 12.58 -23.61 -14.25
C GLU A 539 13.80 -22.94 -13.57
N LYS A 540 13.82 -22.91 -12.22
CA LYS A 540 14.97 -22.41 -11.46
C LYS A 540 16.23 -23.24 -11.75
N MET A 541 16.11 -24.56 -11.79
CA MET A 541 17.24 -25.44 -12.06
C MET A 541 17.79 -25.25 -13.47
N GLU A 542 16.93 -25.11 -14.48
CA GLU A 542 17.32 -24.84 -15.85
C GLU A 542 18.03 -23.50 -15.97
N LYS A 543 17.43 -22.45 -15.37
CA LYS A 543 18.04 -21.13 -15.36
C LYS A 543 19.36 -21.08 -14.60
N ALA A 544 19.48 -21.80 -13.48
CA ALA A 544 20.73 -21.92 -12.75
C ALA A 544 21.85 -22.57 -13.59
N LYS A 545 21.52 -23.55 -14.47
CA LYS A 545 22.48 -24.13 -15.39
C LYS A 545 22.96 -23.14 -16.45
N GLU A 546 22.03 -22.38 -17.07
CA GLU A 546 22.40 -21.34 -18.04
C GLU A 546 23.34 -20.29 -17.43
N LEU A 547 23.12 -19.94 -16.15
CA LEU A 547 23.92 -18.95 -15.43
C LEU A 547 25.31 -19.46 -15.01
N GLN A 548 25.61 -20.78 -15.08
CA GLN A 548 26.89 -21.32 -14.63
C GLN A 548 28.05 -20.75 -15.46
N ASP A 549 27.91 -20.69 -16.76
CA ASP A 549 28.95 -20.27 -17.69
C ASP A 549 28.85 -18.79 -18.09
N MET A 550 27.80 -18.08 -17.60
CA MET A 550 27.59 -16.68 -17.90
C MET A 550 28.54 -15.79 -17.11
N THR A 551 29.28 -14.92 -17.83
CA THR A 551 30.11 -13.88 -17.20
C THR A 551 29.34 -12.58 -17.07
N GLN A 552 29.76 -11.72 -16.09
CA GLN A 552 29.13 -10.40 -15.94
C GLN A 552 29.29 -9.55 -17.21
N ILE A 553 30.44 -9.68 -17.91
CA ILE A 553 30.69 -8.93 -19.16
C ILE A 553 29.72 -9.35 -20.23
N SER A 554 29.57 -10.67 -20.50
CA SER A 554 28.66 -11.16 -21.54
C SER A 554 27.22 -10.79 -21.26
N LYS A 555 26.80 -10.86 -19.98
CA LYS A 555 25.44 -10.41 -19.59
C LYS A 555 25.25 -8.91 -19.85
N THR A 556 26.20 -8.07 -19.43
CA THR A 556 26.08 -6.62 -19.63
C THR A 556 26.03 -6.26 -21.10
N ASP A 557 26.76 -6.98 -21.98
CA ASP A 557 26.73 -6.78 -23.42
C ASP A 557 25.40 -7.20 -24.04
N GLU A 558 24.79 -8.28 -23.55
CA GLU A 558 23.45 -8.72 -23.95
C GLU A 558 22.38 -7.72 -23.50
N ASP A 559 22.41 -7.30 -22.23
CA ASP A 559 21.51 -6.29 -21.67
C ASP A 559 21.60 -4.99 -22.49
N ARG A 560 22.82 -4.54 -22.83
CA ARG A 560 23.05 -3.34 -23.62
C ARG A 560 22.39 -3.43 -25.00
N LYS A 561 22.45 -4.58 -25.68
CA LYS A 561 21.77 -4.78 -26.97
C LYS A 561 20.25 -4.61 -26.83
N LEU A 562 19.67 -5.26 -25.83
CA LEU A 562 18.21 -5.21 -25.58
C LEU A 562 17.75 -3.76 -25.30
N TRP A 563 18.47 -3.05 -24.41
CA TRP A 563 18.14 -1.67 -24.09
C TRP A 563 18.37 -0.71 -25.27
N THR A 564 19.43 -0.91 -26.06
CA THR A 564 19.67 -0.12 -27.28
C THR A 564 18.54 -0.29 -28.29
N GLU A 565 18.07 -1.53 -28.49
CA GLU A 565 16.95 -1.82 -29.39
C GLU A 565 15.66 -1.13 -28.92
N TRP A 566 15.38 -1.17 -27.63
CA TRP A 566 14.22 -0.46 -27.06
C TRP A 566 14.35 1.06 -27.22
N PHE A 567 15.53 1.64 -26.93
CA PHE A 567 15.76 3.08 -27.06
C PHE A 567 15.62 3.58 -28.50
N LEU A 568 15.99 2.79 -29.50
CA LEU A 568 15.74 3.14 -30.91
C LEU A 568 14.24 3.34 -31.16
N GLN A 569 13.39 2.43 -30.70
CA GLN A 569 11.95 2.53 -30.88
C GLN A 569 11.35 3.69 -30.07
N TYR A 570 11.84 3.89 -28.85
CA TYR A 570 11.40 4.98 -27.98
C TYR A 570 11.80 6.35 -28.56
N THR A 571 13.00 6.48 -29.12
CA THR A 571 13.46 7.68 -29.80
C THR A 571 12.56 8.02 -31.00
N GLU A 572 12.24 7.03 -31.84
CA GLU A 572 11.32 7.26 -32.99
C GLU A 572 9.94 7.74 -32.50
N ARG A 573 9.44 7.17 -31.40
CA ARG A 573 8.18 7.60 -30.80
C ARG A 573 8.28 9.02 -30.21
N LEU A 574 9.39 9.39 -29.55
CA LEU A 574 9.62 10.72 -29.00
C LEU A 574 9.77 11.79 -30.09
N LYS A 575 10.24 11.45 -31.31
CA LYS A 575 10.27 12.39 -32.45
C LYS A 575 8.86 12.91 -32.78
N LEU A 576 7.83 12.09 -32.58
CA LEU A 576 6.43 12.50 -32.77
C LEU A 576 5.97 13.47 -31.68
N GLU A 577 6.44 13.31 -30.44
CA GLU A 577 6.19 14.27 -29.35
C GLU A 577 6.89 15.63 -29.61
N ALA A 578 8.05 15.62 -30.26
CA ALA A 578 8.86 16.80 -30.57
C ALA A 578 8.41 17.54 -31.84
N LYS A 579 7.64 16.91 -32.74
CA LYS A 579 7.37 17.34 -34.12
C LYS A 579 6.84 18.77 -34.25
N ASP A 580 5.95 19.17 -33.36
CA ASP A 580 5.29 20.47 -33.43
C ASP A 580 5.79 21.43 -32.31
N CYS A 581 6.91 21.11 -31.67
CA CYS A 581 7.47 21.89 -30.59
C CYS A 581 8.34 23.05 -31.15
N SER A 582 7.92 24.28 -30.92
CA SER A 582 8.71 25.47 -31.26
C SER A 582 9.85 25.77 -30.27
N ASP A 583 9.76 25.22 -29.04
CA ASP A 583 10.73 25.38 -27.95
C ASP A 583 10.96 24.01 -27.30
N LEU A 584 11.95 23.28 -27.83
CA LEU A 584 12.29 21.93 -27.38
C LEU A 584 12.82 21.88 -25.96
N GLU A 585 13.52 22.93 -25.50
CA GLU A 585 14.07 22.98 -24.16
C GLU A 585 12.94 23.07 -23.12
N ASN A 586 11.99 23.98 -23.30
CA ASN A 586 10.86 24.14 -22.41
C ASN A 586 9.93 22.90 -22.47
N ALA A 587 9.71 22.32 -23.64
CA ALA A 587 8.93 21.08 -23.79
C ALA A 587 9.59 19.91 -23.08
N SER A 588 10.90 19.74 -23.18
CA SER A 588 11.69 18.73 -22.47
C SER A 588 11.58 18.89 -20.95
N LYS A 589 11.69 20.15 -20.47
CA LYS A 589 11.55 20.46 -19.05
C LYS A 589 10.15 20.14 -18.52
N LEU A 590 9.10 20.52 -19.24
CA LEU A 590 7.72 20.21 -18.86
C LEU A 590 7.48 18.69 -18.85
N ARG A 591 7.98 17.98 -19.86
CA ARG A 591 7.92 16.52 -19.94
C ARG A 591 8.59 15.88 -18.72
N SER A 592 9.81 16.29 -18.38
CA SER A 592 10.54 15.81 -17.20
C SER A 592 9.74 16.05 -15.91
N GLN A 593 9.15 17.23 -15.73
CA GLN A 593 8.32 17.54 -14.57
C GLN A 593 7.09 16.62 -14.47
N VAL A 594 6.39 16.37 -15.60
CA VAL A 594 5.24 15.45 -15.61
C VAL A 594 5.69 14.04 -15.28
N MET A 595 6.79 13.55 -15.87
CA MET A 595 7.33 12.21 -15.59
C MET A 595 7.72 12.06 -14.12
N ASN A 596 8.40 13.07 -13.55
CA ASN A 596 8.81 13.06 -12.15
C ASN A 596 7.62 13.12 -11.17
N SER A 597 6.48 13.68 -11.59
CA SER A 597 5.24 13.69 -10.79
C SER A 597 4.48 12.36 -10.77
N VAL A 598 4.81 11.41 -11.64
CA VAL A 598 4.14 10.09 -11.76
C VAL A 598 5.08 8.90 -11.58
N ASN A 599 6.39 9.12 -11.66
CA ASN A 599 7.43 8.12 -11.39
C ASN A 599 8.03 8.42 -10.01
N PRO A 600 7.71 7.64 -8.98
CA PRO A 600 8.23 7.89 -7.65
C PRO A 600 9.75 7.70 -7.60
N ARG A 601 10.41 8.46 -6.73
CA ARG A 601 11.80 8.25 -6.34
C ARG A 601 11.90 7.27 -5.18
N PHE A 602 10.94 7.35 -4.25
CA PHE A 602 10.87 6.50 -3.07
C PHE A 602 9.64 5.62 -3.10
N ILE A 603 9.82 4.33 -2.84
CA ILE A 603 8.77 3.35 -2.59
C ILE A 603 9.12 2.56 -1.32
N LEU A 604 8.14 1.97 -0.66
CA LEU A 604 8.38 1.13 0.51
C LEU A 604 8.91 -0.25 0.10
N ARG A 605 10.19 -0.34 -0.27
CA ARG A 605 10.87 -1.62 -0.51
C ARG A 605 10.91 -2.44 0.78
N ASN A 606 10.91 -3.76 0.66
CA ASN A 606 10.90 -4.64 1.83
C ASN A 606 12.06 -4.39 2.78
N TYR A 607 13.28 -4.13 2.27
CA TYR A 607 14.45 -3.87 3.12
C TYR A 607 14.35 -2.56 3.89
N ILE A 608 13.64 -1.55 3.34
CA ILE A 608 13.40 -0.27 4.02
C ILE A 608 12.49 -0.49 5.23
N ALA A 609 11.39 -1.24 5.02
CA ALA A 609 10.50 -1.61 6.11
C ALA A 609 11.22 -2.44 7.18
N GLU A 610 12.09 -3.36 6.77
CA GLU A 610 12.88 -4.20 7.68
C GLU A 610 13.85 -3.38 8.52
N ASN A 611 14.54 -2.38 7.94
CA ASN A 611 15.42 -1.48 8.70
C ASN A 611 14.63 -0.72 9.78
N ALA A 612 13.47 -0.19 9.42
CA ALA A 612 12.59 0.50 10.37
C ALA A 612 12.09 -0.43 11.49
N ILE A 613 11.74 -1.68 11.15
CA ILE A 613 11.32 -2.70 12.13
C ILE A 613 12.45 -3.05 13.09
N ARG A 614 13.65 -3.33 12.59
CA ARG A 614 14.82 -3.69 13.42
C ARG A 614 15.23 -2.58 14.40
N ALA A 615 15.10 -1.32 13.99
CA ALA A 615 15.30 -0.18 14.89
C ALA A 615 14.19 -0.13 15.96
N ALA A 616 12.94 -0.26 15.55
CA ALA A 616 11.78 -0.21 16.45
C ALA A 616 11.74 -1.36 17.48
N GLU A 617 12.19 -2.55 17.12
CA GLU A 617 12.33 -3.69 18.05
C GLU A 617 13.31 -3.41 19.18
N LYS A 618 14.32 -2.56 18.93
CA LYS A 618 15.27 -2.08 19.93
C LYS A 618 14.77 -0.86 20.72
N GLY A 619 13.56 -0.37 20.42
CA GLY A 619 12.95 0.80 21.05
C GLY A 619 13.29 2.13 20.37
N ASP A 620 13.98 2.12 19.24
CA ASP A 620 14.26 3.31 18.44
C ASP A 620 13.21 3.44 17.31
N TYR A 621 12.33 4.42 17.45
CA TYR A 621 11.26 4.68 16.48
C TYR A 621 11.61 5.77 15.46
N SER A 622 12.80 6.37 15.56
CA SER A 622 13.24 7.46 14.68
C SER A 622 13.29 7.05 13.21
N GLU A 623 13.72 5.80 12.94
CA GLU A 623 13.79 5.27 11.58
C GLU A 623 12.40 5.06 10.96
N VAL A 624 11.39 4.65 11.74
CA VAL A 624 10.00 4.56 11.27
C VAL A 624 9.50 5.95 10.85
N GLN A 625 9.79 6.97 11.65
CA GLN A 625 9.39 8.37 11.36
C GLN A 625 10.13 8.93 10.15
N ARG A 626 11.42 8.61 9.99
CA ARG A 626 12.23 9.00 8.84
C ARG A 626 11.69 8.38 7.54
N VAL A 627 11.40 7.08 7.56
CA VAL A 627 10.81 6.36 6.42
C VAL A 627 9.44 6.93 6.07
N LEU A 628 8.57 7.19 7.06
CA LEU A 628 7.28 7.82 6.82
C LEU A 628 7.44 9.15 6.08
N LYS A 629 8.36 10.01 6.51
CA LYS A 629 8.59 11.33 5.91
C LYS A 629 9.06 11.24 4.45
N LEU A 630 9.88 10.25 4.11
CA LEU A 630 10.25 9.97 2.72
C LEU A 630 9.04 9.53 1.89
N LEU A 631 8.20 8.64 2.45
CA LEU A 631 7.01 8.12 1.78
C LEU A 631 5.88 9.16 1.66
N GLU A 632 5.86 10.19 2.50
CA GLU A 632 4.96 11.34 2.34
C GLU A 632 5.34 12.23 1.15
N ASN A 633 6.57 12.12 0.63
CA ASN A 633 7.09 12.91 -0.48
C ASN A 633 7.76 12.03 -1.56
N PRO A 634 7.04 11.02 -2.11
CA PRO A 634 7.68 9.98 -2.93
C PRO A 634 8.23 10.48 -4.27
N PHE A 635 7.83 11.67 -4.71
CA PHE A 635 8.22 12.27 -5.99
C PHE A 635 9.27 13.37 -5.87
N SER A 636 9.62 13.80 -4.64
CA SER A 636 10.52 14.93 -4.40
C SER A 636 11.96 14.64 -4.79
N GLU A 637 12.70 15.68 -5.25
CA GLU A 637 14.14 15.64 -5.45
C GLU A 637 14.88 15.72 -4.11
N ALA A 638 16.16 15.32 -4.08
CA ALA A 638 16.97 15.27 -2.84
C ALA A 638 17.04 16.60 -2.10
N ASP A 639 17.15 17.68 -2.86
CA ASP A 639 17.38 19.04 -2.32
C ASP A 639 16.14 19.61 -1.61
N ASP A 640 14.93 19.05 -1.89
CA ASP A 640 13.67 19.52 -1.30
C ASP A 640 13.38 18.96 0.09
N LEU A 641 14.06 17.88 0.49
CA LEU A 641 13.77 17.15 1.73
C LEU A 641 14.44 17.71 2.98
N GLY A 642 15.34 18.70 2.83
CA GLY A 642 16.13 19.28 3.92
C GLY A 642 17.11 18.30 4.53
N ASP A 643 18.00 18.78 5.39
CA ASP A 643 18.96 17.94 6.09
C ASP A 643 18.22 17.06 7.13
N LEU A 644 18.00 15.78 6.80
CA LEU A 644 17.30 14.83 7.66
C LEU A 644 18.11 14.48 8.94
N SER A 645 19.37 14.99 9.05
CA SER A 645 20.19 14.84 10.26
C SER A 645 19.69 15.65 11.45
N GLU A 646 18.87 16.70 11.23
CA GLU A 646 18.31 17.51 12.33
C GLU A 646 17.20 16.79 13.15
N LEU A 647 16.71 15.64 12.71
CA LEU A 647 15.66 14.87 13.42
C LEU A 647 16.20 14.00 14.57
N SER A 648 17.51 13.92 14.75
CA SER A 648 18.12 13.08 15.80
C SER A 648 18.38 13.79 17.14
N LEU A 649 18.00 15.07 17.30
CA LEU A 649 18.27 15.84 18.51
C LEU A 649 16.98 16.33 19.18
N GLY A 650 16.31 15.41 19.85
CA GLY A 650 15.15 15.72 20.72
C GLY A 650 15.05 14.78 21.91
N GLY A 651 15.88 14.97 22.92
CA GLY A 651 15.59 14.54 24.26
C GLY A 651 16.26 13.29 24.83
N SER A 652 17.45 13.43 25.37
CA SER A 652 17.79 12.72 26.63
C SER A 652 18.71 13.61 27.47
N THR A 653 18.16 14.24 28.48
CA THR A 653 18.94 14.70 29.63
C THR A 653 19.25 13.48 30.48
N SER A 654 20.45 12.92 30.31
CA SER A 654 20.99 11.95 31.27
C SER A 654 21.58 12.68 32.45
N THR A 655 21.01 12.48 33.61
CA THR A 655 21.71 12.72 34.88
C THR A 655 22.76 11.61 35.07
N THR A 656 23.99 12.04 35.16
CA THR A 656 25.12 11.21 35.58
C THR A 656 25.02 10.93 37.07
N ASP A 657 25.11 9.64 37.44
CA ASP A 657 25.68 9.27 38.73
C ASP A 657 26.70 8.12 38.52
N ALA A 658 27.91 8.41 38.96
CA ALA A 658 29.03 7.48 39.01
C ALA A 658 28.90 6.59 40.25
N ASP A 659 29.14 5.31 40.14
CA ASP A 659 29.98 4.63 41.11
C ASP A 659 30.59 3.28 40.62
N SER A 660 31.77 3.08 41.09
CA SER A 660 32.84 2.12 41.05
C SER A 660 32.57 0.61 41.00
N GLY A 661 33.31 -0.09 40.13
CA GLY A 661 34.27 -1.14 40.60
C GLY A 661 33.84 -2.59 40.66
N ALA A 662 34.39 -3.44 39.78
CA ALA A 662 35.14 -4.63 40.12
C ALA A 662 35.52 -5.48 38.88
N ALA A 663 36.73 -6.01 38.92
CA ALA A 663 37.45 -6.68 37.84
C ALA A 663 37.22 -8.21 37.77
N GLY A 664 37.26 -8.73 36.50
CA GLY A 664 37.91 -9.96 35.97
C GLY A 664 37.24 -11.32 36.16
N PRO A 665 37.67 -12.40 35.43
CA PRO A 665 38.64 -12.42 34.34
C PRO A 665 38.23 -13.20 33.04
N SER A 666 38.94 -12.88 31.99
CA SER A 666 39.39 -13.64 30.80
C SER A 666 38.69 -14.92 30.32
N GLY A 667 38.34 -14.91 29.06
CA GLY A 667 38.10 -16.11 28.24
C GLY A 667 38.06 -15.81 26.74
N ALA A 668 39.16 -16.11 26.09
CA ALA A 668 39.42 -16.44 24.68
C ALA A 668 38.64 -15.74 23.56
N ALA A 669 39.41 -15.00 22.78
CA ALA A 669 39.04 -14.41 21.48
C ALA A 669 38.85 -15.46 20.38
N THR A 670 37.76 -15.32 19.62
CA THR A 670 37.73 -15.70 18.21
C THR A 670 37.56 -14.43 17.38
N LYS A 671 38.52 -14.21 16.51
CA LYS A 671 38.57 -13.11 15.53
C LYS A 671 37.53 -13.32 14.44
N GLY A 672 36.87 -12.24 14.05
CA GLY A 672 36.30 -12.09 12.73
C GLY A 672 34.86 -11.55 12.76
N ASP A 673 34.68 -10.24 12.91
CA ASP A 673 33.77 -9.50 12.07
C ASP A 673 34.15 -8.01 12.12
N ASN A 674 34.62 -7.53 10.97
CA ASN A 674 34.87 -6.13 10.74
C ASN A 674 33.51 -5.46 10.48
N SER A 675 32.80 -5.02 11.51
CA SER A 675 31.75 -4.03 11.35
C SER A 675 32.41 -2.67 11.17
N GLN A 676 32.69 -2.30 9.91
CA GLN A 676 32.82 -0.91 9.53
C GLN A 676 31.46 -0.24 9.77
N THR A 677 31.33 0.51 10.84
CA THR A 677 30.29 1.52 11.03
C THR A 677 30.51 2.61 9.98
N CYS A 678 29.87 2.46 8.84
CA CYS A 678 29.81 3.50 7.82
C CYS A 678 28.68 4.45 8.23
N ASP A 679 29.02 5.60 8.78
CA ASP A 679 28.15 6.77 9.00
C ASP A 679 27.79 7.46 7.67
N THR A 680 27.36 6.70 6.67
CA THR A 680 26.76 7.25 5.46
C THR A 680 25.25 7.10 5.59
N ALA A 681 24.53 8.22 5.55
CA ALA A 681 23.06 8.23 5.49
C ALA A 681 22.61 7.22 4.43
N VAL A 682 21.82 6.21 4.83
CA VAL A 682 21.36 5.16 3.92
C VAL A 682 20.46 5.79 2.86
N GLN A 683 20.90 5.75 1.60
CA GLN A 683 20.10 6.24 0.48
C GLN A 683 19.04 5.21 0.12
N TYR A 684 17.76 5.59 0.23
CA TYR A 684 16.62 4.69 -0.04
C TYR A 684 16.06 4.79 -1.47
N ASP A 685 16.66 5.57 -2.33
CA ASP A 685 16.34 5.71 -3.77
C ASP A 685 17.26 4.88 -4.68
N CYS A 686 18.14 4.08 -4.09
CA CYS A 686 19.06 3.21 -4.80
C CYS A 686 18.49 1.80 -4.99
N LYS A 687 19.18 1.02 -5.84
CA LYS A 687 18.97 -0.44 -5.94
C LYS A 687 19.12 -1.08 -4.56
N PRO A 688 18.28 -2.08 -4.22
CA PRO A 688 18.38 -2.78 -2.94
C PRO A 688 19.78 -3.34 -2.68
N PRO A 689 20.27 -3.31 -1.43
CA PRO A 689 21.54 -3.92 -1.09
C PRO A 689 21.48 -5.45 -1.24
N GLU A 690 22.62 -6.07 -1.45
CA GLU A 690 22.74 -7.51 -1.72
C GLU A 690 22.05 -8.39 -0.66
N TRP A 691 22.18 -8.04 0.63
CA TRP A 691 21.53 -8.79 1.71
C TRP A 691 20.00 -8.79 1.64
N ALA A 692 19.40 -7.78 0.98
CA ALA A 692 17.94 -7.67 0.85
C ALA A 692 17.34 -8.76 -0.04
N GLN A 693 18.13 -9.39 -0.91
CA GLN A 693 17.67 -10.46 -1.79
C GLN A 693 17.32 -11.76 -1.04
N ALA A 694 17.96 -11.97 0.12
CA ALA A 694 17.69 -13.12 0.99
C ALA A 694 16.57 -12.82 2.02
N LEU A 695 15.99 -11.62 2.00
CA LEU A 695 15.02 -11.20 2.99
C LEU A 695 13.70 -11.98 2.84
N ARG A 696 13.35 -12.71 3.88
CA ARG A 696 12.01 -13.29 4.03
C ARG A 696 11.11 -12.29 4.73
N VAL A 697 10.05 -11.90 4.05
CA VAL A 697 9.02 -11.02 4.60
C VAL A 697 7.97 -11.87 5.30
N SER A 698 7.69 -11.56 6.56
CA SER A 698 6.76 -12.28 7.43
C SER A 698 5.46 -11.52 7.64
#